data_101c0dd2f59e1d6232b13f990d53d304
#
_entry.id   101c0dd2f59e1d6232b13f990d53d304
#
_cell.length_a   1.000
_cell.length_b   1.000
_cell.length_c   1.000
_cell.angle_alpha   90.00
_cell.angle_beta   90.00
_cell.angle_gamma   90.00
#
_symmetry.space_group_name_H-M   'P 1'
#
loop_
_entity.id
_entity.type
_entity.pdbx_description
1 polymer ?
#
loop_
_entity_poly.entity_id
_entity_poly.type
_entity_poly.pdbx_seq_one_letter_code
_entity_poly.pdbx_strand_id
1 'polypeptide(L)'
;ALHDVRKQYKRNHQLWTAKDEVLPIVGTIASQFNDAGINELFEKLMHTVEKKTGAQLLSGSLKQPESHSDTTTKTQIIPPKRVRYLSEITENNRSYDHWVSGQCTIAAKLYQINGVMEMAGKDGAFLTEMKHLKQKFEEQLHPDCKKLIEGWPALVKKYKADFFEYQVRDKVIKQPLTTVSLSGTRIPKVVLPKYKDWGDILRWQLQENIPGEFPFTAGVFPLKRVEEDPTRMFAGEGGPERTNKRFHYVSQGQPAKRLSTAFDSVTLYGEDPDNRPDIYGKIGNSGVSIATVDDAKKLYSGFDLCDPKTSVSMTINGPAPMLLAFFMNAAIDQQCEKYISENSLWDEVSKNQKSKFKNQNQPSYYNPSSPERLPAGNDGLGLKLLGLSGDEVLPADVYQKLKEQALTQVRGTVQADILKEDQAQNTCIFSTEFALKLMGDVQQYFIEQKVRNFYSVSISGYHIAEAGANPITQLAFTLSNGFTYVEYYLSRGMSIDDFAPNLSFFFSNGMDAEYSVIGRVARRIWAKAMKGKYKASDRSQKLKYHIQTSGRSLHAQEIDFNDIRTTLQALYAIYDNCNSLHTNAYDEAITTPTEESVRRAMAIQLIINRELGSAKTENFIQGSFAIEDLTDLVEEAVLLEFDRITERGGVLGAMERMYQRNKIQEESLFYEHQKHTGELPLVGVNTFLNKAGSPTILPNEVIRSTKEEKEQQIQNLHAFWKRNESKSEAALKQLKEVAINNENLFAELMETVKYCSLGQITHALYEVGGQYRRSM
;
A
#
# COMPACT_ATOMS: atom_id res chain seq x y z
N ALA A 1 -38.62 3.42 8.84
CA ALA A 1 -39.04 2.16 8.18
C ALA A 1 -39.62 1.16 9.21
N LEU A 2 -38.80 0.60 10.14
CA LEU A 2 -39.27 -0.44 11.10
C LEU A 2 -40.47 0.04 11.93
N HIS A 3 -40.41 1.26 12.47
CA HIS A 3 -41.52 1.88 13.21
C HIS A 3 -42.80 2.01 12.35
N ASP A 4 -42.67 2.38 11.09
CA ASP A 4 -43.81 2.56 10.20
C ASP A 4 -44.45 1.21 9.83
N VAL A 5 -43.64 0.18 9.63
CA VAL A 5 -44.12 -1.19 9.39
C VAL A 5 -44.85 -1.71 10.63
N ARG A 6 -44.30 -1.54 11.84
CA ARG A 6 -44.95 -1.92 13.10
C ARG A 6 -46.28 -1.22 13.29
N LYS A 7 -46.32 0.12 13.04
CA LYS A 7 -47.54 0.91 13.10
C LYS A 7 -48.60 0.42 12.13
N GLN A 8 -48.21 0.14 10.88
CA GLN A 8 -49.14 -0.36 9.86
C GLN A 8 -49.64 -1.79 10.16
N TYR A 9 -48.77 -2.65 10.70
CA TYR A 9 -49.16 -3.98 11.15
C TYR A 9 -50.21 -3.94 12.26
N LYS A 10 -49.95 -3.12 13.30
CA LYS A 10 -50.94 -2.91 14.39
C LYS A 10 -52.30 -2.44 13.87
N ARG A 11 -52.28 -1.50 12.91
CA ARG A 11 -53.48 -0.98 12.28
C ARG A 11 -54.23 -2.06 11.51
N ASN A 12 -53.56 -2.84 10.70
CA ASN A 12 -54.15 -3.87 9.84
C ASN A 12 -54.73 -5.02 10.66
N HIS A 13 -54.11 -5.36 11.80
CA HIS A 13 -54.53 -6.45 12.68
C HIS A 13 -55.34 -5.97 13.91
N GLN A 14 -55.66 -4.68 13.98
CA GLN A 14 -56.42 -4.05 15.12
C GLN A 14 -55.74 -4.27 16.48
N LEU A 15 -54.43 -4.34 16.53
CA LEU A 15 -53.62 -4.62 17.73
C LEU A 15 -53.16 -3.32 18.42
N TRP A 16 -54.07 -2.45 18.74
CA TRP A 16 -53.76 -1.07 19.20
C TRP A 16 -52.95 -0.99 20.51
N THR A 17 -53.09 -1.97 21.38
CA THR A 17 -52.42 -2.03 22.68
C THR A 17 -51.23 -2.94 22.74
N ALA A 18 -50.93 -3.64 21.63
CA ALA A 18 -49.78 -4.57 21.57
C ALA A 18 -48.44 -3.81 21.64
N LYS A 19 -47.54 -4.31 22.48
CA LYS A 19 -46.16 -3.79 22.53
C LYS A 19 -45.43 -4.14 21.23
N ASP A 20 -44.48 -3.31 20.82
CA ASP A 20 -43.71 -3.51 19.58
C ASP A 20 -42.89 -4.80 19.57
N GLU A 21 -42.41 -5.22 20.75
CA GLU A 21 -41.55 -6.41 20.96
C GLU A 21 -42.28 -7.75 20.70
N VAL A 22 -43.62 -7.77 20.83
CA VAL A 22 -44.42 -9.00 20.61
C VAL A 22 -44.89 -9.15 19.16
N LEU A 23 -44.61 -8.19 18.31
CA LEU A 23 -45.02 -8.24 16.91
C LEU A 23 -44.08 -9.15 16.13
N PRO A 24 -44.60 -9.93 15.13
CA PRO A 24 -43.80 -10.79 14.29
C PRO A 24 -43.06 -9.97 13.20
N ILE A 25 -42.38 -8.92 13.60
CA ILE A 25 -41.70 -7.99 12.72
C ILE A 25 -40.25 -7.86 13.19
N VAL A 26 -39.30 -8.19 12.33
CA VAL A 26 -37.87 -8.13 12.60
C VAL A 26 -37.22 -7.20 11.61
N GLY A 27 -36.35 -6.31 12.10
CA GLY A 27 -35.50 -5.50 11.25
C GLY A 27 -34.26 -6.28 10.85
N THR A 28 -33.92 -6.28 9.56
CA THR A 28 -32.73 -6.96 9.02
C THR A 28 -31.88 -6.00 8.20
N ILE A 29 -30.57 -6.23 8.16
CA ILE A 29 -29.63 -5.51 7.30
C ILE A 29 -29.00 -6.50 6.33
N ALA A 30 -29.52 -6.54 5.10
CA ALA A 30 -29.10 -7.53 4.09
C ALA A 30 -27.64 -7.40 3.65
N SER A 31 -27.03 -6.23 3.80
CA SER A 31 -25.63 -5.97 3.46
C SER A 31 -24.64 -6.37 4.57
N GLN A 32 -25.13 -6.75 5.76
CA GLN A 32 -24.31 -7.14 6.89
C GLN A 32 -24.23 -8.67 6.99
N PHE A 33 -23.01 -9.22 6.95
CA PHE A 33 -22.79 -10.64 7.20
C PHE A 33 -23.12 -10.98 8.66
N ASN A 34 -23.80 -12.13 8.87
CA ASN A 34 -24.22 -12.60 10.19
C ASN A 34 -25.06 -11.58 10.97
N ASP A 35 -25.93 -10.85 10.27
CA ASP A 35 -26.82 -9.87 10.88
C ASP A 35 -27.73 -10.51 11.96
N ALA A 36 -27.73 -9.91 13.16
CA ALA A 36 -28.53 -10.43 14.28
C ALA A 36 -30.03 -10.47 13.96
N GLY A 37 -30.53 -9.52 13.16
CA GLY A 37 -31.93 -9.50 12.73
C GLY A 37 -32.26 -10.62 11.76
N ILE A 38 -31.35 -11.01 10.86
CA ILE A 38 -31.54 -12.18 9.98
C ILE A 38 -31.57 -13.46 10.80
N ASN A 39 -30.71 -13.61 11.78
CA ASN A 39 -30.69 -14.77 12.68
C ASN A 39 -31.99 -14.85 13.49
N GLU A 40 -32.47 -13.74 14.06
CA GLU A 40 -33.75 -13.67 14.78
C GLU A 40 -34.93 -14.00 13.84
N LEU A 41 -34.92 -13.48 12.61
CA LEU A 41 -35.94 -13.80 11.61
C LEU A 41 -35.97 -15.28 11.28
N PHE A 42 -34.79 -15.90 11.11
CA PHE A 42 -34.65 -17.32 10.86
C PHE A 42 -35.22 -18.16 12.01
N GLU A 43 -34.87 -17.85 13.26
CA GLU A 43 -35.40 -18.54 14.44
C GLU A 43 -36.91 -18.43 14.54
N LYS A 44 -37.46 -17.22 14.41
CA LYS A 44 -38.92 -16.99 14.42
C LYS A 44 -39.64 -17.74 13.30
N LEU A 45 -39.04 -17.79 12.11
CA LEU A 45 -39.58 -18.54 10.98
C LEU A 45 -39.59 -20.03 11.29
N MET A 46 -38.48 -20.60 11.76
CA MET A 46 -38.37 -22.02 12.08
C MET A 46 -39.35 -22.41 13.20
N HIS A 47 -39.42 -21.66 14.28
CA HIS A 47 -40.43 -21.92 15.33
C HIS A 47 -41.87 -21.86 14.83
N THR A 48 -42.16 -20.95 13.90
CA THR A 48 -43.47 -20.86 13.29
C THR A 48 -43.83 -22.09 12.44
N VAL A 49 -42.82 -22.57 11.68
CA VAL A 49 -42.95 -23.79 10.88
C VAL A 49 -43.13 -25.04 11.77
N GLU A 50 -42.29 -25.19 12.80
CA GLU A 50 -42.40 -26.25 13.81
C GLU A 50 -43.82 -26.32 14.43
N LYS A 51 -44.29 -25.14 14.88
CA LYS A 51 -45.63 -25.05 15.47
C LYS A 51 -46.78 -25.44 14.52
N LYS A 52 -46.62 -25.18 13.22
CA LYS A 52 -47.64 -25.50 12.20
C LYS A 52 -47.54 -26.90 11.68
N THR A 53 -46.34 -27.47 11.59
CA THR A 53 -46.11 -28.78 10.93
C THR A 53 -45.87 -29.93 11.90
N GLY A 54 -45.48 -29.63 13.17
CA GLY A 54 -45.05 -30.63 14.13
C GLY A 54 -43.61 -31.16 13.87
N ALA A 55 -42.92 -30.65 12.86
CA ALA A 55 -41.54 -31.04 12.56
C ALA A 55 -40.56 -30.47 13.58
N GLN A 56 -39.52 -31.20 13.96
CA GLN A 56 -38.40 -30.68 14.75
C GLN A 56 -37.26 -30.20 13.82
N LEU A 57 -37.22 -28.93 13.54
CA LEU A 57 -36.26 -28.32 12.61
C LEU A 57 -35.05 -27.68 13.31
N LEU A 58 -35.20 -27.22 14.56
CA LEU A 58 -34.17 -26.63 15.37
C LEU A 58 -33.52 -27.68 16.26
N SER A 59 -32.78 -28.62 15.71
CA SER A 59 -31.96 -29.57 16.45
C SER A 59 -30.57 -29.03 16.68
N GLY A 60 -30.32 -28.44 17.85
CA GLY A 60 -28.99 -28.17 18.39
C GLY A 60 -28.48 -26.75 18.20
N SER A 61 -28.47 -26.05 19.31
CA SER A 61 -27.54 -24.97 19.72
C SER A 61 -27.12 -23.94 18.68
N LEU A 62 -28.06 -23.13 18.19
CA LEU A 62 -27.73 -21.72 18.02
C LEU A 62 -27.67 -21.14 19.46
N LYS A 63 -26.49 -20.83 19.96
CA LYS A 63 -26.36 -20.08 21.22
C LYS A 63 -27.16 -18.78 21.03
N GLN A 64 -28.20 -18.60 21.84
CA GLN A 64 -29.00 -17.40 21.82
C GLN A 64 -28.06 -16.19 22.02
N PRO A 65 -28.08 -15.17 21.14
CA PRO A 65 -27.43 -13.94 21.46
C PRO A 65 -28.14 -13.31 22.67
N GLU A 66 -27.39 -13.00 23.71
CA GLU A 66 -27.88 -12.42 24.97
C GLU A 66 -28.33 -10.94 24.83
N SER A 67 -29.03 -10.56 23.81
CA SER A 67 -29.69 -9.25 23.83
C SER A 67 -30.83 -9.16 22.82
N HIS A 68 -32.02 -9.10 23.30
CA HIS A 68 -33.18 -8.55 22.60
C HIS A 68 -32.97 -7.04 22.42
N SER A 69 -32.19 -6.61 21.44
CA SER A 69 -32.20 -5.22 21.00
C SER A 69 -33.29 -5.10 19.93
N ASP A 70 -34.26 -4.23 20.12
CA ASP A 70 -35.37 -3.94 19.20
C ASP A 70 -34.93 -3.48 17.80
N THR A 71 -33.63 -3.32 17.58
CA THR A 71 -33.06 -2.87 16.33
C THR A 71 -31.77 -3.60 16.05
N THR A 72 -31.63 -4.13 14.85
CA THR A 72 -30.35 -4.54 14.31
C THR A 72 -29.37 -3.39 14.40
N THR A 73 -28.33 -3.53 15.19
CA THR A 73 -27.25 -2.55 15.27
C THR A 73 -26.23 -2.85 14.22
N LYS A 74 -26.02 -1.93 13.29
CA LYS A 74 -24.93 -2.01 12.34
C LYS A 74 -23.61 -2.00 13.10
N THR A 75 -22.76 -2.98 12.85
CA THR A 75 -21.39 -2.99 13.38
C THR A 75 -20.66 -1.74 12.87
N GLN A 76 -20.29 -0.87 13.80
CA GLN A 76 -19.62 0.38 13.46
C GLN A 76 -18.11 0.17 13.44
N ILE A 77 -17.53 0.07 12.25
CA ILE A 77 -16.08 -0.07 12.05
C ILE A 77 -15.34 1.15 12.60
N ILE A 78 -15.86 2.35 12.31
CA ILE A 78 -15.37 3.62 12.87
C ILE A 78 -16.44 4.18 13.79
N PRO A 79 -16.13 4.43 15.08
CA PRO A 79 -17.11 4.98 16.04
C PRO A 79 -17.70 6.31 15.55
N PRO A 80 -19.00 6.62 15.82
CA PRO A 80 -19.68 7.81 15.32
C PRO A 80 -18.96 9.12 15.60
N LYS A 81 -18.34 9.23 16.78
CA LYS A 81 -17.54 10.40 17.18
C LYS A 81 -16.30 10.63 16.35
N ARG A 82 -15.90 9.67 15.52
CA ARG A 82 -14.71 9.73 14.65
C ARG A 82 -15.04 9.83 13.15
N VAL A 83 -16.30 9.82 12.76
CA VAL A 83 -16.72 9.78 11.33
C VAL A 83 -16.32 11.06 10.56
N ARG A 84 -16.21 12.21 11.25
CA ARG A 84 -15.88 13.51 10.65
C ARG A 84 -14.37 13.75 10.45
N TYR A 85 -13.55 12.71 10.56
CA TYR A 85 -12.08 12.83 10.55
C TYR A 85 -11.51 13.57 9.32
N LEU A 86 -12.12 13.43 8.14
CA LEU A 86 -11.63 14.11 6.93
C LEU A 86 -11.90 15.62 6.97
N SER A 87 -13.07 16.08 7.40
CA SER A 87 -13.32 17.52 7.58
C SER A 87 -12.44 18.12 8.67
N GLU A 88 -12.18 17.38 9.75
CA GLU A 88 -11.24 17.82 10.79
C GLU A 88 -9.80 17.96 10.24
N ILE A 89 -9.39 17.09 9.33
CA ILE A 89 -8.10 17.19 8.62
C ILE A 89 -8.10 18.42 7.71
N THR A 90 -9.17 18.65 6.95
CA THR A 90 -9.33 19.82 6.10
C THR A 90 -9.23 21.12 6.90
N GLU A 91 -9.97 21.21 8.00
CA GLU A 91 -9.93 22.36 8.92
C GLU A 91 -8.52 22.57 9.51
N ASN A 92 -7.85 21.49 9.96
CA ASN A 92 -6.50 21.54 10.48
C ASN A 92 -5.49 22.07 9.44
N ASN A 93 -5.56 21.56 8.21
CA ASN A 93 -4.61 21.94 7.17
C ASN A 93 -4.82 23.39 6.73
N ARG A 94 -6.05 23.82 6.48
CA ARG A 94 -6.38 25.21 6.16
C ARG A 94 -6.02 26.17 7.31
N SER A 95 -6.24 25.77 8.55
CA SER A 95 -5.84 26.56 9.73
C SER A 95 -4.33 26.72 9.82
N TYR A 96 -3.57 25.66 9.52
CA TYR A 96 -2.11 25.72 9.46
C TYR A 96 -1.64 26.72 8.39
N ASP A 97 -2.17 26.67 7.17
CA ASP A 97 -1.79 27.58 6.08
C ASP A 97 -2.16 29.02 6.37
N HIS A 98 -3.31 29.25 7.00
CA HIS A 98 -3.69 30.58 7.46
C HIS A 98 -2.74 31.11 8.54
N TRP A 99 -2.38 30.26 9.52
CA TRP A 99 -1.38 30.60 10.54
C TRP A 99 -0.02 30.93 9.92
N VAL A 100 0.47 30.13 8.96
CA VAL A 100 1.71 30.39 8.22
C VAL A 100 1.64 31.75 7.54
N SER A 101 0.58 32.05 6.81
CA SER A 101 0.40 33.36 6.14
C SER A 101 0.46 34.52 7.11
N GLY A 102 -0.20 34.39 8.27
CA GLY A 102 -0.16 35.41 9.34
C GLY A 102 1.24 35.62 9.90
N GLN A 103 1.96 34.53 10.21
CA GLN A 103 3.31 34.59 10.74
C GLN A 103 4.32 35.17 9.72
N CYS A 104 4.19 34.81 8.45
CA CYS A 104 4.99 35.36 7.36
C CYS A 104 4.79 36.87 7.19
N THR A 105 3.55 37.35 7.31
CA THR A 105 3.25 38.79 7.28
C THR A 105 3.91 39.55 8.45
N ILE A 106 3.88 38.97 9.64
CA ILE A 106 4.56 39.54 10.83
C ILE A 106 6.09 39.59 10.62
N ALA A 107 6.66 38.47 10.13
CA ALA A 107 8.09 38.37 9.87
C ALA A 107 8.56 39.37 8.79
N ALA A 108 7.82 39.58 7.72
CA ALA A 108 8.11 40.59 6.69
C ALA A 108 8.09 41.99 7.26
N LYS A 109 7.09 42.33 8.09
CA LYS A 109 7.06 43.64 8.79
C LYS A 109 8.27 43.84 9.69
N LEU A 110 8.69 42.82 10.45
CA LEU A 110 9.90 42.88 11.28
C LEU A 110 11.15 43.08 10.45
N TYR A 111 11.26 42.44 9.29
CA TYR A 111 12.38 42.67 8.35
C TYR A 111 12.41 44.11 7.85
N GLN A 112 11.25 44.66 7.44
CA GLN A 112 11.12 46.06 7.00
C GLN A 112 11.52 47.06 8.10
N ILE A 113 11.00 46.86 9.33
CA ILE A 113 11.34 47.71 10.48
C ILE A 113 12.83 47.67 10.76
N ASN A 114 13.48 46.50 10.73
CA ASN A 114 14.93 46.39 10.87
C ASN A 114 15.69 47.19 9.79
N GLY A 115 15.26 47.06 8.53
CA GLY A 115 15.87 47.81 7.42
C GLY A 115 15.76 49.34 7.61
N VAL A 116 14.57 49.81 8.05
CA VAL A 116 14.35 51.23 8.35
C VAL A 116 15.24 51.68 9.52
N MET A 117 15.36 50.88 10.58
CA MET A 117 16.24 51.20 11.72
C MET A 117 17.72 51.27 11.33
N GLU A 118 18.17 50.41 10.42
CA GLU A 118 19.55 50.47 9.88
C GLU A 118 19.79 51.75 9.07
N MET A 119 18.80 52.17 8.27
CA MET A 119 18.90 53.40 7.47
C MET A 119 18.84 54.70 8.33
N ALA A 120 18.09 54.69 9.42
CA ALA A 120 17.88 55.85 10.28
C ALA A 120 19.13 56.29 11.06
N GLY A 121 20.15 55.45 11.15
CA GLY A 121 21.44 55.80 11.78
C GLY A 121 21.33 56.11 13.27
N LYS A 122 21.63 57.38 13.68
CA LYS A 122 21.67 57.80 15.10
C LYS A 122 20.51 58.71 15.54
N ASP A 123 19.40 58.82 14.80
CA ASP A 123 18.24 59.62 15.21
C ASP A 123 17.53 58.94 16.42
N GLY A 124 17.78 59.50 17.62
CA GLY A 124 17.41 58.87 18.88
C GLY A 124 15.88 58.81 19.13
N ALA A 125 15.10 59.78 18.72
CA ALA A 125 13.64 59.79 18.90
C ALA A 125 12.97 58.79 17.98
N PHE A 126 13.31 58.84 16.69
CA PHE A 126 12.76 57.91 15.68
C PHE A 126 13.13 56.46 15.99
N LEU A 127 14.37 56.20 16.40
CA LEU A 127 14.79 54.83 16.78
C LEU A 127 14.03 54.29 18.00
N THR A 128 13.61 55.14 18.92
CA THR A 128 12.82 54.72 20.09
C THR A 128 11.43 54.28 19.67
N GLU A 129 10.76 55.01 18.77
CA GLU A 129 9.45 54.62 18.23
C GLU A 129 9.55 53.33 17.42
N MET A 130 10.59 53.18 16.59
CA MET A 130 10.79 51.95 15.81
C MET A 130 11.10 50.75 16.69
N LYS A 131 11.84 50.89 17.78
CA LYS A 131 12.07 49.81 18.75
C LYS A 131 10.77 49.37 19.42
N HIS A 132 9.93 50.32 19.81
CA HIS A 132 8.60 50.00 20.38
C HIS A 132 7.72 49.25 19.36
N LEU A 133 7.71 49.71 18.13
CA LEU A 133 6.96 49.02 17.04
C LEU A 133 7.53 47.60 16.77
N LYS A 134 8.85 47.46 16.76
CA LYS A 134 9.53 46.19 16.61
C LYS A 134 9.11 45.21 17.72
N GLN A 135 9.19 45.66 18.98
CA GLN A 135 8.80 44.84 20.12
C GLN A 135 7.35 44.34 19.99
N LYS A 136 6.43 45.21 19.59
CA LYS A 136 5.01 44.86 19.39
C LYS A 136 4.84 43.73 18.38
N PHE A 137 5.59 43.69 17.28
CA PHE A 137 5.54 42.62 16.31
C PHE A 137 6.33 41.38 16.73
N GLU A 138 7.42 41.53 17.47
CA GLU A 138 8.18 40.41 18.06
C GLU A 138 7.34 39.60 19.04
N GLU A 139 6.46 40.26 19.83
CA GLU A 139 5.50 39.58 20.73
C GLU A 139 4.42 38.78 19.99
N GLN A 140 4.12 39.13 18.75
CA GLN A 140 3.14 38.42 17.91
C GLN A 140 3.78 37.28 17.11
N LEU A 141 5.11 37.30 16.93
CA LEU A 141 5.83 36.27 16.20
C LEU A 141 5.97 35.00 17.05
N HIS A 142 5.50 33.87 16.55
CA HIS A 142 5.62 32.60 17.27
C HIS A 142 7.10 32.28 17.56
N PRO A 143 7.46 31.78 18.76
CA PRO A 143 8.86 31.49 19.13
C PRO A 143 9.59 30.55 18.16
N ASP A 144 8.89 29.54 17.61
CA ASP A 144 9.48 28.64 16.64
C ASP A 144 9.74 29.31 15.29
N CYS A 145 8.90 30.25 14.87
CA CYS A 145 9.13 31.06 13.67
C CYS A 145 10.37 31.94 13.84
N LYS A 146 10.56 32.51 15.04
CA LYS A 146 11.78 33.30 15.38
C LYS A 146 13.03 32.42 15.25
N LYS A 147 13.03 31.22 15.84
CA LYS A 147 14.16 30.26 15.73
C LYS A 147 14.47 29.88 14.27
N LEU A 148 13.43 29.69 13.43
CA LEU A 148 13.63 29.39 12.01
C LEU A 148 14.31 30.52 11.27
N ILE A 149 13.91 31.78 11.52
CA ILE A 149 14.52 32.97 10.91
C ILE A 149 15.98 33.12 11.38
N GLU A 150 16.22 33.05 12.68
CA GLU A 150 17.57 33.16 13.28
C GLU A 150 18.50 32.01 12.82
N GLY A 151 17.94 30.81 12.62
CA GLY A 151 18.68 29.64 12.14
C GLY A 151 19.02 29.65 10.64
N TRP A 152 18.36 30.50 9.85
CA TRP A 152 18.50 30.50 8.39
C TRP A 152 19.95 30.67 7.88
N PRO A 153 20.78 31.61 8.37
CA PRO A 153 22.17 31.74 7.92
C PRO A 153 22.99 30.47 8.17
N ALA A 154 22.78 29.82 9.32
CA ALA A 154 23.46 28.58 9.66
C ALA A 154 23.02 27.41 8.72
N LEU A 155 21.72 27.31 8.39
CA LEU A 155 21.22 26.36 7.46
C LEU A 155 21.82 26.54 6.06
N VAL A 156 21.85 27.76 5.55
CA VAL A 156 22.50 28.11 4.27
C VAL A 156 23.97 27.72 4.27
N LYS A 157 24.69 28.00 5.36
CA LYS A 157 26.11 27.62 5.50
C LYS A 157 26.29 26.10 5.47
N LYS A 158 25.42 25.36 6.16
CA LYS A 158 25.44 23.89 6.22
C LYS A 158 25.31 23.25 4.81
N TYR A 159 24.40 23.75 3.99
CA TYR A 159 24.18 23.20 2.63
C TYR A 159 25.15 23.77 1.57
N LYS A 160 25.92 24.80 1.88
CA LYS A 160 27.05 25.27 1.06
C LYS A 160 28.38 24.58 1.38
N ALA A 161 28.44 23.73 2.41
CA ALA A 161 29.61 22.95 2.74
C ALA A 161 29.89 21.87 1.67
N ASP A 162 31.09 21.32 1.65
CA ASP A 162 31.45 20.25 0.72
C ASP A 162 30.75 18.91 1.03
N PHE A 163 30.45 18.68 2.32
CA PHE A 163 29.86 17.43 2.80
C PHE A 163 28.73 17.71 3.78
N PHE A 164 27.74 16.80 3.71
CA PHE A 164 26.67 16.66 4.69
C PHE A 164 26.98 15.49 5.61
N GLU A 165 26.98 15.71 6.90
CA GLU A 165 27.21 14.68 7.92
C GLU A 165 25.92 14.44 8.69
N TYR A 166 25.53 13.17 8.81
CA TYR A 166 24.38 12.78 9.61
C TYR A 166 24.62 11.42 10.29
N GLN A 167 24.01 11.25 11.43
CA GLN A 167 24.16 10.04 12.24
C GLN A 167 23.08 9.01 11.90
N VAL A 168 23.50 7.78 11.62
CA VAL A 168 22.60 6.63 11.47
C VAL A 168 23.03 5.57 12.48
N ARG A 169 22.27 5.40 13.56
CA ARG A 169 22.67 4.60 14.72
C ARG A 169 24.03 5.08 15.26
N ASP A 170 25.03 4.19 15.32
CA ASP A 170 26.36 4.49 15.82
C ASP A 170 27.37 4.95 14.74
N LYS A 171 26.90 5.13 13.51
CA LYS A 171 27.75 5.53 12.37
C LYS A 171 27.43 6.93 11.90
N VAL A 172 28.45 7.77 11.77
CA VAL A 172 28.37 9.05 11.06
C VAL A 172 28.55 8.78 9.56
N ILE A 173 27.54 9.15 8.80
CA ILE A 173 27.58 9.05 7.33
C ILE A 173 27.94 10.43 6.80
N LYS A 174 28.95 10.47 5.94
CA LYS A 174 29.43 11.67 5.27
C LYS A 174 29.16 11.56 3.78
N GLN A 175 28.33 12.45 3.24
CA GLN A 175 27.99 12.50 1.82
C GLN A 175 28.39 13.83 1.19
N PRO A 176 28.94 13.82 -0.05
CA PRO A 176 29.23 15.07 -0.76
C PRO A 176 27.93 15.80 -1.10
N LEU A 177 27.91 17.14 -0.91
CA LEU A 177 26.78 18.01 -1.26
C LEU A 177 26.83 18.55 -2.68
N THR A 178 27.86 18.20 -3.43
CA THR A 178 27.98 18.57 -4.84
C THR A 178 28.29 17.36 -5.71
N THR A 179 27.88 17.42 -6.98
CA THR A 179 28.33 16.55 -8.06
C THR A 179 29.07 17.40 -9.09
N VAL A 180 30.06 16.83 -9.78
CA VAL A 180 30.79 17.53 -10.84
C VAL A 180 30.26 17.02 -12.18
N SER A 181 29.78 17.93 -13.03
CA SER A 181 29.33 17.61 -14.39
C SER A 181 30.51 17.35 -15.32
N LEU A 182 30.24 16.80 -16.51
CA LEU A 182 31.27 16.58 -17.54
C LEU A 182 31.94 17.89 -18.00
N SER A 183 31.25 19.02 -17.88
CA SER A 183 31.83 20.37 -18.14
C SER A 183 32.64 20.95 -16.96
N GLY A 184 32.85 20.18 -15.90
CA GLY A 184 33.58 20.61 -14.71
C GLY A 184 32.77 21.50 -13.75
N THR A 185 31.47 21.72 -14.02
CA THR A 185 30.60 22.54 -13.15
C THR A 185 30.25 21.78 -11.88
N ARG A 186 30.45 22.42 -10.72
CA ARG A 186 30.02 21.88 -9.41
C ARG A 186 28.54 22.15 -9.21
N ILE A 187 27.72 21.11 -9.29
CA ILE A 187 26.27 21.17 -9.17
C ILE A 187 25.88 20.80 -7.73
N PRO A 188 25.15 21.64 -6.98
CA PRO A 188 24.71 21.31 -5.64
C PRO A 188 23.62 20.23 -5.66
N LYS A 189 23.67 19.32 -4.68
CA LYS A 189 22.62 18.28 -4.50
C LYS A 189 21.35 18.85 -3.89
N VAL A 190 21.45 19.89 -3.06
CA VAL A 190 20.29 20.61 -2.49
C VAL A 190 20.52 22.10 -2.69
N VAL A 191 19.54 22.79 -3.24
CA VAL A 191 19.58 24.23 -3.50
C VAL A 191 18.62 24.93 -2.56
N LEU A 192 19.08 25.98 -1.88
CA LEU A 192 18.27 26.85 -1.04
C LEU A 192 17.97 28.16 -1.78
N PRO A 193 16.79 28.78 -1.58
CA PRO A 193 16.47 30.06 -2.17
C PRO A 193 17.40 31.19 -1.62
N LYS A 194 17.57 32.23 -2.42
CA LYS A 194 18.39 33.40 -2.06
C LYS A 194 17.56 34.54 -1.43
N TYR A 195 16.53 34.17 -0.67
CA TYR A 195 15.65 35.12 -0.01
C TYR A 195 16.36 35.93 1.04
N LYS A 196 15.95 37.20 1.18
CA LYS A 196 16.42 38.13 2.22
C LYS A 196 15.30 38.53 3.17
N ASP A 197 14.07 38.66 2.66
CA ASP A 197 12.89 38.98 3.45
C ASP A 197 12.58 37.80 4.40
N TRP A 198 12.32 38.13 5.68
CA TRP A 198 12.06 37.11 6.69
C TRP A 198 10.73 36.41 6.51
N GLY A 199 9.74 37.06 5.89
CA GLY A 199 8.47 36.47 5.56
C GLY A 199 8.62 35.37 4.47
N ASP A 200 9.41 35.67 3.42
CA ASP A 200 9.67 34.69 2.35
C ASP A 200 10.50 33.50 2.87
N ILE A 201 11.53 33.75 3.68
CA ILE A 201 12.32 32.71 4.33
C ILE A 201 11.45 31.82 5.19
N LEU A 202 10.56 32.40 5.98
CA LEU A 202 9.67 31.66 6.88
C LEU A 202 8.63 30.85 6.11
N ARG A 203 8.02 31.45 5.07
CA ARG A 203 7.06 30.77 4.20
C ARG A 203 7.69 29.52 3.58
N TRP A 204 8.88 29.68 3.00
CA TRP A 204 9.60 28.57 2.39
C TRP A 204 9.90 27.45 3.41
N GLN A 205 10.38 27.78 4.61
CA GLN A 205 10.67 26.77 5.63
C GLN A 205 9.41 26.07 6.17
N LEU A 206 8.26 26.73 6.21
CA LEU A 206 7.02 26.17 6.76
C LEU A 206 6.18 25.41 5.72
N GLN A 207 6.32 25.69 4.41
CA GLN A 207 5.53 25.07 3.37
C GLN A 207 6.32 24.19 2.40
N GLU A 208 7.59 24.52 2.14
CA GLU A 208 8.45 23.82 1.20
C GLU A 208 9.56 23.04 1.91
N ASN A 209 10.43 23.74 2.58
CA ASN A 209 11.60 23.27 3.32
C ASN A 209 12.59 22.45 2.49
N ILE A 210 13.73 22.11 3.09
CA ILE A 210 14.70 21.17 2.52
C ILE A 210 14.16 19.73 2.58
N PRO A 211 14.61 18.84 1.68
CA PRO A 211 14.28 17.42 1.77
C PRO A 211 14.62 16.85 3.16
N GLY A 212 13.72 16.08 3.72
CA GLY A 212 13.87 15.45 5.04
C GLY A 212 13.30 16.22 6.22
N GLU A 213 12.91 17.50 6.02
CA GLU A 213 12.34 18.37 7.06
C GLU A 213 10.85 18.63 6.82
N PHE A 214 10.11 18.81 7.93
CA PHE A 214 8.67 19.12 7.90
C PHE A 214 8.40 20.39 7.06
N PRO A 215 7.38 20.42 6.22
CA PRO A 215 6.29 19.42 5.99
C PRO A 215 6.62 18.34 4.94
N PHE A 216 7.88 18.08 4.66
CA PHE A 216 8.40 17.06 3.74
C PHE A 216 7.98 17.27 2.28
N THR A 217 7.60 18.46 1.90
CA THR A 217 7.14 18.78 0.54
C THR A 217 8.15 18.36 -0.52
N ALA A 218 9.45 18.66 -0.30
CA ALA A 218 10.53 18.31 -1.22
C ALA A 218 10.99 16.83 -1.13
N GLY A 219 10.57 16.09 -0.10
CA GLY A 219 10.93 14.68 0.09
C GLY A 219 11.10 14.31 1.56
N VAL A 220 11.01 13.02 1.89
CA VAL A 220 11.08 12.54 3.28
C VAL A 220 12.49 12.24 3.78
N PHE A 221 13.49 12.24 2.91
CA PHE A 221 14.89 12.01 3.27
C PHE A 221 15.77 13.18 2.81
N PRO A 222 16.80 13.55 3.59
CA PRO A 222 17.68 14.68 3.27
C PRO A 222 18.43 14.52 1.95
N LEU A 223 18.89 13.32 1.67
CA LEU A 223 19.64 12.95 0.47
C LEU A 223 19.29 11.52 0.08
N LYS A 224 19.31 11.22 -1.22
CA LYS A 224 19.24 9.85 -1.73
C LYS A 224 20.43 9.04 -1.23
N ARG A 225 20.21 7.77 -0.96
CA ARG A 225 21.31 6.87 -0.59
C ARG A 225 22.27 6.71 -1.77
N VAL A 226 23.56 6.72 -1.47
CA VAL A 226 24.57 6.45 -2.48
C VAL A 226 24.41 5.01 -2.97
N GLU A 227 24.42 4.80 -4.31
CA GLU A 227 24.29 3.50 -4.96
C GLU A 227 22.93 2.79 -4.77
N GLU A 228 21.92 3.45 -4.25
CA GLU A 228 20.55 2.90 -4.16
C GLU A 228 19.58 3.66 -5.07
N ASP A 229 19.42 3.18 -6.30
CA ASP A 229 18.38 3.67 -7.20
C ASP A 229 16.99 3.21 -6.71
N PRO A 230 15.90 3.97 -6.95
CA PRO A 230 14.54 3.58 -6.55
C PRO A 230 13.97 2.38 -7.34
N THR A 231 14.77 1.78 -8.22
CA THR A 231 14.40 0.75 -9.19
C THR A 231 13.87 -0.52 -8.52
N ARG A 232 12.71 -1.01 -8.98
CA ARG A 232 12.14 -2.28 -8.60
C ARG A 232 12.24 -3.31 -9.72
N MET A 233 12.42 -4.57 -9.33
CA MET A 233 12.41 -5.75 -10.18
C MET A 233 10.99 -6.34 -10.13
N PHE A 234 10.19 -6.09 -11.16
CA PHE A 234 8.82 -6.60 -11.25
C PHE A 234 8.81 -7.93 -12.02
N ALA A 235 8.13 -8.93 -11.47
CA ALA A 235 7.85 -10.18 -12.14
C ALA A 235 6.58 -10.84 -11.61
N GLY A 236 5.94 -11.64 -12.45
CA GLY A 236 4.77 -12.44 -12.13
C GLY A 236 4.29 -13.18 -13.38
N GLU A 237 4.70 -14.44 -13.52
CA GLU A 237 4.36 -15.30 -14.66
C GLU A 237 4.53 -16.78 -14.30
N GLY A 238 3.65 -17.63 -14.80
CA GLY A 238 3.75 -19.08 -14.64
C GLY A 238 3.70 -19.57 -13.21
N GLY A 239 4.44 -20.62 -12.93
CA GLY A 239 4.68 -21.12 -11.58
C GLY A 239 5.74 -20.31 -10.83
N PRO A 240 5.93 -20.60 -9.50
CA PRO A 240 6.90 -19.88 -8.67
C PRO A 240 8.33 -19.97 -9.20
N GLU A 241 8.74 -21.08 -9.80
CA GLU A 241 10.08 -21.29 -10.36
C GLU A 241 10.36 -20.40 -11.56
N ARG A 242 9.38 -20.20 -12.44
CA ARG A 242 9.52 -19.32 -13.59
C ARG A 242 9.67 -17.87 -13.17
N THR A 243 8.84 -17.41 -12.24
CA THR A 243 8.95 -16.06 -11.69
C THR A 243 10.26 -15.86 -10.90
N ASN A 244 10.71 -16.88 -10.14
CA ASN A 244 12.02 -16.87 -9.49
C ASN A 244 13.17 -16.70 -10.51
N LYS A 245 13.14 -17.45 -11.62
CA LYS A 245 14.12 -17.28 -12.71
C LYS A 245 14.12 -15.86 -13.26
N ARG A 246 12.94 -15.26 -13.46
CA ARG A 246 12.79 -13.87 -13.91
C ARG A 246 13.39 -12.90 -12.90
N PHE A 247 13.12 -13.07 -11.61
CA PHE A 247 13.70 -12.25 -10.55
C PHE A 247 15.23 -12.30 -10.55
N HIS A 248 15.84 -13.48 -10.68
CA HIS A 248 17.29 -13.61 -10.79
C HIS A 248 17.84 -12.92 -12.02
N TYR A 249 17.18 -13.05 -13.17
CA TYR A 249 17.56 -12.38 -14.41
C TYR A 249 17.57 -10.84 -14.26
N VAL A 250 16.48 -10.24 -13.79
CA VAL A 250 16.36 -8.77 -13.71
C VAL A 250 17.15 -8.16 -12.55
N SER A 251 17.52 -8.93 -11.54
CA SER A 251 18.31 -8.46 -10.40
C SER A 251 19.81 -8.65 -10.56
N GLN A 252 20.25 -9.25 -11.66
CA GLN A 252 21.68 -9.50 -11.93
C GLN A 252 22.48 -8.19 -11.96
N GLY A 253 23.57 -8.14 -11.20
CA GLY A 253 24.44 -6.96 -11.10
C GLY A 253 23.85 -5.76 -10.34
N GLN A 254 22.64 -5.86 -9.78
CA GLN A 254 22.05 -4.79 -9.00
C GLN A 254 22.53 -4.82 -7.55
N PRO A 255 22.85 -3.66 -6.94
CA PRO A 255 23.36 -3.58 -5.57
C PRO A 255 22.31 -3.93 -4.50
N ALA A 256 21.04 -3.72 -4.81
CA ALA A 256 19.91 -4.07 -3.94
C ALA A 256 18.86 -4.88 -4.71
N LYS A 257 18.20 -5.82 -4.04
CA LYS A 257 17.17 -6.69 -4.59
C LYS A 257 15.80 -6.21 -4.11
N ARG A 258 15.09 -5.48 -4.96
CA ARG A 258 13.76 -4.93 -4.65
C ARG A 258 12.71 -5.64 -5.49
N LEU A 259 12.32 -6.83 -5.05
CA LEU A 259 11.43 -7.73 -5.78
C LEU A 259 9.98 -7.27 -5.65
N SER A 260 9.29 -7.14 -6.77
CA SER A 260 7.86 -6.79 -6.83
C SER A 260 7.10 -7.91 -7.53
N THR A 261 6.22 -8.57 -6.80
CA THR A 261 5.51 -9.77 -7.27
C THR A 261 4.09 -9.44 -7.69
N ALA A 262 3.73 -9.78 -8.93
CA ALA A 262 2.34 -9.84 -9.38
C ALA A 262 1.83 -11.28 -9.28
N PHE A 263 0.61 -11.46 -8.77
CA PHE A 263 -0.04 -12.75 -8.63
C PHE A 263 -1.11 -12.92 -9.70
N ASP A 264 -1.34 -14.15 -10.13
CA ASP A 264 -2.39 -14.50 -11.08
C ASP A 264 -3.80 -14.31 -10.47
N SER A 265 -4.82 -14.31 -11.32
CA SER A 265 -6.19 -14.11 -10.84
C SER A 265 -6.68 -15.23 -9.94
N VAL A 266 -6.16 -16.46 -10.06
CA VAL A 266 -6.50 -17.58 -9.17
C VAL A 266 -6.06 -17.24 -7.73
N THR A 267 -4.81 -16.83 -7.57
CA THR A 267 -4.24 -16.39 -6.29
C THR A 267 -4.95 -15.12 -5.77
N LEU A 268 -5.25 -14.13 -6.66
CA LEU A 268 -5.94 -12.89 -6.29
C LEU A 268 -7.35 -13.11 -5.72
N TYR A 269 -8.06 -14.14 -6.19
CA TYR A 269 -9.38 -14.51 -5.67
C TYR A 269 -9.32 -15.50 -4.50
N GLY A 270 -8.14 -15.85 -4.02
CA GLY A 270 -7.96 -16.78 -2.91
C GLY A 270 -8.36 -18.20 -3.24
N GLU A 271 -8.29 -18.59 -4.52
CA GLU A 271 -8.60 -19.92 -5.01
C GLU A 271 -7.34 -20.77 -5.18
N ASP A 272 -7.52 -22.09 -5.18
CA ASP A 272 -6.47 -23.03 -5.50
C ASP A 272 -6.45 -23.37 -7.00
N PRO A 273 -5.27 -23.68 -7.58
CA PRO A 273 -5.17 -24.20 -8.95
C PRO A 273 -5.97 -25.49 -9.13
N ASP A 274 -6.83 -25.52 -10.17
CA ASP A 274 -7.74 -26.65 -10.43
C ASP A 274 -7.92 -26.86 -11.94
N ASN A 275 -8.36 -28.07 -12.32
CA ASN A 275 -8.75 -28.42 -13.68
C ASN A 275 -10.12 -27.83 -14.10
N ARG A 276 -10.83 -27.16 -13.19
CA ARG A 276 -12.10 -26.48 -13.49
C ARG A 276 -11.92 -25.48 -14.63
N PRO A 277 -12.86 -25.42 -15.60
CA PRO A 277 -12.73 -24.51 -16.76
C PRO A 277 -12.59 -23.04 -16.40
N ASP A 278 -13.17 -22.59 -15.29
CA ASP A 278 -13.10 -21.22 -14.79
C ASP A 278 -11.76 -20.88 -14.12
N ILE A 279 -10.95 -21.87 -13.76
CA ILE A 279 -9.65 -21.75 -13.07
C ILE A 279 -8.48 -22.09 -14.00
N TYR A 280 -8.51 -23.25 -14.67
CA TYR A 280 -7.37 -23.81 -15.40
C TYR A 280 -6.72 -22.82 -16.38
N GLY A 281 -7.55 -22.06 -17.12
CA GLY A 281 -7.08 -21.09 -18.11
C GLY A 281 -6.33 -19.90 -17.50
N LYS A 282 -6.50 -19.65 -16.20
CA LYS A 282 -5.97 -18.48 -15.50
C LYS A 282 -4.70 -18.79 -14.71
N ILE A 283 -4.38 -20.06 -14.44
CA ILE A 283 -3.21 -20.48 -13.66
C ILE A 283 -1.92 -19.92 -14.29
N GLY A 284 -1.19 -19.10 -13.55
CA GLY A 284 0.07 -18.52 -13.96
C GLY A 284 0.00 -17.53 -15.13
N ASN A 285 -1.19 -17.04 -15.49
CA ASN A 285 -1.37 -16.01 -16.52
C ASN A 285 -1.49 -14.63 -15.90
N SER A 286 -0.72 -13.66 -16.43
CA SER A 286 -0.66 -12.26 -15.94
C SER A 286 -0.29 -12.14 -14.46
N GLY A 287 0.47 -13.10 -13.95
CA GLY A 287 0.90 -13.17 -12.56
C GLY A 287 1.40 -14.57 -12.22
N VAL A 288 2.05 -14.72 -11.07
CA VAL A 288 2.52 -16.02 -10.56
C VAL A 288 1.41 -16.73 -9.79
N SER A 289 1.29 -18.04 -10.00
CA SER A 289 0.39 -18.90 -9.24
C SER A 289 1.03 -19.33 -7.93
N ILE A 290 0.41 -18.99 -6.79
CA ILE A 290 0.88 -19.35 -5.44
C ILE A 290 -0.30 -19.90 -4.65
N ALA A 291 -0.21 -21.15 -4.22
CA ALA A 291 -1.25 -21.82 -3.45
C ALA A 291 -0.77 -22.28 -2.06
N THR A 292 0.53 -22.43 -1.84
CA THR A 292 1.10 -23.04 -0.63
C THR A 292 2.35 -22.28 -0.14
N VAL A 293 2.73 -22.53 1.09
CA VAL A 293 3.98 -22.01 1.66
C VAL A 293 5.21 -22.51 0.89
N ASP A 294 5.17 -23.74 0.33
CA ASP A 294 6.26 -24.26 -0.49
C ASP A 294 6.44 -23.47 -1.78
N ASP A 295 5.35 -22.98 -2.38
CA ASP A 295 5.41 -22.10 -3.56
C ASP A 295 6.11 -20.76 -3.22
N ALA A 296 5.81 -20.18 -2.05
CA ALA A 296 6.49 -18.97 -1.59
C ALA A 296 8.00 -19.20 -1.35
N LYS A 297 8.38 -20.35 -0.79
CA LYS A 297 9.79 -20.75 -0.62
C LYS A 297 10.52 -20.83 -1.97
N LYS A 298 9.90 -21.45 -2.98
CA LYS A 298 10.45 -21.54 -4.33
C LYS A 298 10.54 -20.18 -5.01
N LEU A 299 9.50 -19.36 -4.88
CA LEU A 299 9.41 -18.03 -5.49
C LEU A 299 10.56 -17.12 -5.06
N TYR A 300 10.93 -17.16 -3.79
CA TYR A 300 11.97 -16.30 -3.22
C TYR A 300 13.30 -17.03 -2.94
N SER A 301 13.47 -18.25 -3.46
CA SER A 301 14.72 -19.00 -3.27
C SER A 301 15.93 -18.29 -3.85
N GLY A 302 17.07 -18.39 -3.16
CA GLY A 302 18.32 -17.74 -3.54
C GLY A 302 18.37 -16.23 -3.26
N PHE A 303 17.30 -15.66 -2.64
CA PHE A 303 17.30 -14.30 -2.09
C PHE A 303 17.18 -14.39 -0.58
N ASP A 304 18.17 -13.92 0.15
CA ASP A 304 18.08 -13.81 1.60
C ASP A 304 17.06 -12.73 1.98
N LEU A 305 15.89 -13.17 2.49
CA LEU A 305 14.78 -12.28 2.82
C LEU A 305 15.02 -11.41 4.06
N CYS A 306 16.08 -11.73 4.83
CA CYS A 306 16.52 -10.95 5.99
C CYS A 306 17.73 -10.04 5.69
N ASP A 307 18.29 -10.08 4.47
CA ASP A 307 19.36 -9.16 4.07
C ASP A 307 18.82 -7.71 3.99
N PRO A 308 19.51 -6.72 4.58
CA PRO A 308 19.12 -5.31 4.48
C PRO A 308 18.99 -4.78 3.06
N LYS A 309 19.62 -5.40 2.08
CA LYS A 309 19.57 -5.06 0.65
C LYS A 309 18.45 -5.80 -0.10
N THR A 310 17.74 -6.73 0.54
CA THR A 310 16.60 -7.43 -0.05
C THR A 310 15.29 -6.86 0.49
N SER A 311 14.33 -6.59 -0.40
CA SER A 311 12.96 -6.23 -0.02
C SER A 311 11.96 -6.82 -1.00
N VAL A 312 10.79 -7.23 -0.49
CA VAL A 312 9.74 -7.85 -1.30
C VAL A 312 8.48 -6.99 -1.25
N SER A 313 7.88 -6.74 -2.41
CA SER A 313 6.56 -6.11 -2.53
C SER A 313 5.58 -7.11 -3.13
N MET A 314 4.45 -7.31 -2.47
CA MET A 314 3.40 -8.24 -2.90
C MET A 314 2.16 -7.46 -3.32
N THR A 315 1.83 -7.53 -4.62
CA THR A 315 0.63 -6.89 -5.19
C THR A 315 -0.56 -7.81 -5.03
N ILE A 316 -1.11 -7.87 -3.83
CA ILE A 316 -2.21 -8.74 -3.42
C ILE A 316 -3.09 -8.02 -2.39
N ASN A 317 -4.41 -8.24 -2.42
CA ASN A 317 -5.36 -7.51 -1.57
C ASN A 317 -6.21 -8.44 -0.69
N GLY A 318 -7.30 -9.02 -1.20
CA GLY A 318 -8.18 -9.87 -0.40
C GLY A 318 -7.44 -10.99 0.35
N PRO A 319 -6.65 -11.83 -0.33
CA PRO A 319 -5.86 -12.88 0.31
C PRO A 319 -4.51 -12.40 0.87
N ALA A 320 -4.26 -11.11 0.96
CA ALA A 320 -3.00 -10.56 1.45
C ALA A 320 -2.51 -11.12 2.78
N PRO A 321 -3.35 -11.33 3.81
CA PRO A 321 -2.90 -11.91 5.07
C PRO A 321 -2.32 -13.32 4.90
N MET A 322 -2.92 -14.15 4.03
CA MET A 322 -2.44 -15.51 3.77
C MET A 322 -1.09 -15.50 3.04
N LEU A 323 -0.98 -14.69 1.98
CA LEU A 323 0.28 -14.55 1.22
C LEU A 323 1.39 -13.95 2.08
N LEU A 324 1.06 -13.01 2.96
CA LEU A 324 1.99 -12.46 3.94
C LEU A 324 2.47 -13.54 4.91
N ALA A 325 1.58 -14.40 5.40
CA ALA A 325 1.93 -15.51 6.26
C ALA A 325 2.83 -16.54 5.54
N PHE A 326 2.57 -16.87 4.26
CA PHE A 326 3.48 -17.68 3.43
C PHE A 326 4.87 -17.06 3.34
N PHE A 327 4.94 -15.75 3.03
CA PHE A 327 6.20 -15.01 2.93
C PHE A 327 6.98 -15.00 4.25
N MET A 328 6.32 -14.69 5.36
CA MET A 328 6.97 -14.65 6.68
C MET A 328 7.51 -16.03 7.09
N ASN A 329 6.75 -17.11 6.84
CA ASN A 329 7.23 -18.47 7.09
C ASN A 329 8.40 -18.84 6.17
N ALA A 330 8.38 -18.46 4.89
CA ALA A 330 9.51 -18.67 3.99
C ALA A 330 10.79 -17.96 4.49
N ALA A 331 10.66 -16.73 4.98
CA ALA A 331 11.78 -15.98 5.56
C ALA A 331 12.32 -16.62 6.85
N ILE A 332 11.44 -17.07 7.74
CA ILE A 332 11.82 -17.77 8.96
C ILE A 332 12.59 -19.07 8.63
N ASP A 333 12.05 -19.85 7.69
CA ASP A 333 12.66 -21.13 7.31
C ASP A 333 14.01 -20.92 6.60
N GLN A 334 14.23 -19.83 5.86
CA GLN A 334 15.57 -19.49 5.34
C GLN A 334 16.57 -19.25 6.48
N GLN A 335 16.18 -18.58 7.57
CA GLN A 335 17.07 -18.40 8.72
C GLN A 335 17.31 -19.72 9.46
N CYS A 336 16.32 -20.60 9.51
CA CYS A 336 16.49 -21.97 10.03
C CYS A 336 17.49 -22.77 9.17
N GLU A 337 17.40 -22.70 7.83
CA GLU A 337 18.38 -23.36 6.92
C GLU A 337 19.80 -22.86 7.14
N LYS A 338 19.98 -21.54 7.33
CA LYS A 338 21.30 -20.96 7.63
C LYS A 338 21.84 -21.50 8.97
N TYR A 339 21.02 -21.45 10.01
CA TYR A 339 21.40 -21.95 11.31
C TYR A 339 21.80 -23.44 11.28
N ILE A 340 21.01 -24.29 10.58
CA ILE A 340 21.30 -25.71 10.40
C ILE A 340 22.63 -25.90 9.66
N SER A 341 22.89 -25.10 8.63
CA SER A 341 24.14 -25.16 7.85
C SER A 341 25.35 -24.72 8.69
N GLU A 342 25.25 -23.60 9.41
CA GLU A 342 26.32 -23.05 10.23
C GLU A 342 26.68 -23.97 11.42
N ASN A 343 25.71 -24.71 11.93
CA ASN A 343 25.92 -25.67 13.05
C ASN A 343 26.09 -27.12 12.60
N SER A 344 26.19 -27.37 11.25
CA SER A 344 26.38 -28.72 10.69
C SER A 344 25.33 -29.76 11.09
N LEU A 345 24.05 -29.34 11.23
CA LEU A 345 22.95 -30.18 11.73
C LEU A 345 22.20 -30.94 10.62
N TRP A 346 22.65 -30.86 9.35
CA TRP A 346 21.95 -31.49 8.22
C TRP A 346 21.79 -33.00 8.32
N ASP A 347 22.73 -33.71 8.92
CA ASP A 347 22.64 -35.17 9.10
C ASP A 347 21.47 -35.58 10.00
N GLU A 348 21.20 -34.79 11.04
CA GLU A 348 20.06 -34.98 11.94
C GLU A 348 18.75 -34.64 11.27
N VAL A 349 18.69 -33.48 10.61
CA VAL A 349 17.52 -33.02 9.88
C VAL A 349 17.16 -33.99 8.72
N SER A 350 18.16 -34.50 8.00
CA SER A 350 17.96 -35.46 6.91
C SER A 350 17.35 -36.80 7.38
N LYS A 351 17.62 -37.23 8.62
CA LYS A 351 16.97 -38.40 9.20
C LYS A 351 15.49 -38.14 9.47
N ASN A 352 15.15 -36.97 9.96
CA ASN A 352 13.77 -36.52 10.16
C ASN A 352 13.01 -36.36 8.81
N GLN A 353 13.66 -35.79 7.79
CA GLN A 353 13.12 -35.69 6.45
C GLN A 353 12.80 -37.07 5.87
N LYS A 354 13.74 -38.01 5.89
CA LYS A 354 13.52 -39.40 5.40
C LYS A 354 12.37 -40.08 6.13
N SER A 355 12.18 -39.81 7.41
CA SER A 355 11.08 -40.34 8.21
C SER A 355 9.72 -39.77 7.73
N LYS A 356 9.64 -38.49 7.45
CA LYS A 356 8.39 -37.82 7.02
C LYS A 356 8.00 -38.20 5.59
N PHE A 357 8.98 -38.38 4.68
CA PHE A 357 8.74 -38.67 3.26
C PHE A 357 8.82 -40.18 2.91
N LYS A 358 8.78 -41.08 3.89
CA LYS A 358 8.94 -42.56 3.66
C LYS A 358 8.09 -43.13 2.53
N ASN A 359 6.92 -42.54 2.23
CA ASN A 359 5.97 -42.98 1.21
C ASN A 359 5.50 -41.86 0.26
N GLN A 360 6.18 -40.74 0.23
CA GLN A 360 5.78 -39.56 -0.55
C GLN A 360 7.01 -38.89 -1.17
N ASN A 361 6.86 -38.30 -2.36
CA ASN A 361 7.91 -37.52 -2.98
C ASN A 361 8.12 -36.21 -2.20
N GLN A 362 9.37 -35.92 -1.84
CA GLN A 362 9.72 -34.61 -1.28
C GLN A 362 9.47 -33.54 -2.36
N PRO A 363 8.88 -32.37 -2.00
CA PRO A 363 8.77 -31.26 -2.96
C PRO A 363 10.12 -30.83 -3.49
N SER A 364 10.16 -30.52 -4.77
CA SER A 364 11.40 -30.09 -5.45
C SER A 364 11.18 -28.83 -6.25
N TYR A 365 12.27 -28.11 -6.52
CA TYR A 365 12.27 -26.99 -7.44
C TYR A 365 12.31 -27.55 -8.88
N TYR A 366 11.22 -27.33 -9.63
CA TYR A 366 11.10 -27.78 -11.01
C TYR A 366 11.54 -26.70 -11.99
N ASN A 367 12.49 -27.00 -12.85
CA ASN A 367 12.93 -26.11 -13.91
C ASN A 367 12.77 -26.82 -15.27
N PRO A 368 11.77 -26.46 -16.08
CA PRO A 368 11.51 -27.13 -17.36
C PRO A 368 12.66 -27.01 -18.36
N SER A 369 13.42 -25.90 -18.31
CA SER A 369 14.54 -25.66 -19.22
C SER A 369 15.82 -26.42 -18.83
N SER A 370 15.94 -26.84 -17.58
CA SER A 370 17.11 -27.53 -17.03
C SER A 370 16.74 -28.16 -15.68
N PRO A 371 16.12 -29.36 -15.68
CA PRO A 371 15.54 -29.97 -14.47
C PRO A 371 16.50 -30.11 -13.30
N GLU A 372 17.79 -30.15 -13.55
CA GLU A 372 18.85 -30.35 -12.54
C GLU A 372 19.57 -29.05 -12.12
N ARG A 373 19.23 -27.90 -12.70
CA ARG A 373 19.95 -26.65 -12.45
C ARG A 373 19.03 -25.51 -11.99
N LEU A 374 19.43 -24.89 -10.89
CA LEU A 374 18.82 -23.64 -10.46
C LEU A 374 19.19 -22.50 -11.43
N PRO A 375 18.37 -21.43 -11.50
CA PRO A 375 18.71 -20.24 -12.29
C PRO A 375 20.05 -19.65 -11.88
N ALA A 376 20.74 -19.01 -12.84
CA ALA A 376 21.98 -18.31 -12.53
C ALA A 376 21.75 -17.27 -11.41
N GLY A 377 22.58 -17.33 -10.38
CA GLY A 377 22.47 -16.49 -9.19
C GLY A 377 21.59 -17.03 -8.07
N ASN A 378 20.90 -18.16 -8.27
CA ASN A 378 20.18 -18.85 -7.20
C ASN A 378 21.10 -19.89 -6.55
N ASP A 379 21.44 -19.72 -5.29
CA ASP A 379 22.28 -20.62 -4.47
C ASP A 379 21.50 -21.74 -3.75
N GLY A 380 20.17 -21.76 -3.93
CA GLY A 380 19.25 -22.73 -3.33
C GLY A 380 18.81 -22.41 -1.91
N LEU A 381 19.11 -21.25 -1.35
CA LEU A 381 18.60 -20.83 -0.04
C LEU A 381 17.05 -20.80 -0.06
N GLY A 382 16.44 -21.46 0.94
CA GLY A 382 14.99 -21.61 1.07
C GLY A 382 14.43 -22.91 0.45
N LEU A 383 15.26 -23.73 -0.19
CA LEU A 383 14.81 -24.96 -0.85
C LEU A 383 15.06 -26.25 -0.03
N LYS A 384 15.95 -26.24 0.94
CA LYS A 384 16.29 -27.44 1.70
C LYS A 384 15.20 -27.86 2.68
N LEU A 385 14.35 -26.92 3.12
CA LEU A 385 13.19 -27.17 3.97
C LEU A 385 11.86 -27.19 3.18
N LEU A 386 11.86 -27.52 1.89
CA LEU A 386 10.61 -27.76 1.17
C LEU A 386 9.83 -28.93 1.77
N GLY A 387 8.55 -28.72 2.05
CA GLY A 387 7.65 -29.68 2.70
C GLY A 387 7.84 -29.82 4.19
N LEU A 388 8.69 -29.02 4.81
CA LEU A 388 8.96 -28.96 6.24
C LEU A 388 8.96 -27.51 6.71
N SER A 389 8.70 -27.29 7.99
CA SER A 389 8.91 -25.98 8.63
C SER A 389 10.03 -26.09 9.69
N GLY A 390 10.64 -24.93 10.00
CA GLY A 390 11.77 -24.87 10.92
C GLY A 390 11.45 -25.43 12.33
N ASP A 391 10.22 -25.26 12.80
CA ASP A 391 9.73 -25.77 14.08
C ASP A 391 9.57 -27.31 14.11
N GLU A 392 9.50 -27.96 12.95
CA GLU A 392 9.49 -29.42 12.88
C GLU A 392 10.90 -30.05 12.97
N VAL A 393 11.95 -29.24 12.76
CA VAL A 393 13.32 -29.75 12.63
C VAL A 393 14.32 -29.18 13.67
N LEU A 394 13.93 -28.08 14.33
CA LEU A 394 14.75 -27.42 15.34
C LEU A 394 14.08 -27.45 16.71
N PRO A 395 14.85 -27.39 17.82
CA PRO A 395 14.32 -27.21 19.19
C PRO A 395 13.47 -25.93 19.25
N ALA A 396 12.40 -25.96 20.05
CA ALA A 396 11.40 -24.87 20.10
C ALA A 396 12.00 -23.50 20.50
N ASP A 397 12.97 -23.49 21.43
CA ASP A 397 13.67 -22.28 21.86
C ASP A 397 14.55 -21.66 20.76
N VAL A 398 15.23 -22.52 19.98
CA VAL A 398 16.04 -22.11 18.84
C VAL A 398 15.13 -21.53 17.72
N TYR A 399 14.07 -22.27 17.39
CA TYR A 399 13.11 -21.83 16.37
C TYR A 399 12.49 -20.48 16.75
N GLN A 400 12.01 -20.33 18.00
CA GLN A 400 11.40 -19.08 18.44
C GLN A 400 12.37 -17.89 18.33
N LYS A 401 13.63 -18.07 18.69
CA LYS A 401 14.66 -17.04 18.54
C LYS A 401 14.92 -16.65 17.09
N LEU A 402 14.97 -17.63 16.19
CA LEU A 402 15.14 -17.38 14.76
C LEU A 402 13.91 -16.69 14.15
N LYS A 403 12.70 -17.10 14.57
CA LYS A 403 11.43 -16.44 14.19
C LYS A 403 11.43 -14.95 14.57
N GLU A 404 11.77 -14.64 15.82
CA GLU A 404 11.85 -13.24 16.29
C GLU A 404 12.89 -12.43 15.51
N GLN A 405 14.06 -12.99 15.24
CA GLN A 405 15.09 -12.35 14.46
C GLN A 405 14.62 -12.10 13.01
N ALA A 406 14.04 -13.09 12.35
CA ALA A 406 13.54 -12.96 10.98
C ALA A 406 12.47 -11.86 10.89
N LEU A 407 11.46 -11.88 11.75
CA LEU A 407 10.36 -10.90 11.76
C LEU A 407 10.85 -9.45 11.97
N THR A 408 11.93 -9.24 12.75
CA THR A 408 12.50 -7.89 12.93
C THR A 408 13.37 -7.43 11.76
N GLN A 409 13.85 -8.36 10.91
CA GLN A 409 14.79 -8.07 9.82
C GLN A 409 14.12 -7.98 8.45
N VAL A 410 13.07 -8.76 8.20
CA VAL A 410 12.36 -8.75 6.89
C VAL A 410 11.98 -7.34 6.45
N ARG A 411 12.08 -7.11 5.14
CA ARG A 411 11.79 -5.81 4.52
C ARG A 411 10.85 -5.97 3.35
N GLY A 412 9.89 -5.09 3.26
CA GLY A 412 8.96 -5.14 2.14
C GLY A 412 7.64 -4.44 2.40
N THR A 413 6.66 -4.83 1.62
CA THR A 413 5.28 -4.36 1.73
C THR A 413 4.33 -5.41 1.16
N VAL A 414 3.15 -5.50 1.73
CA VAL A 414 1.99 -6.11 1.11
C VAL A 414 1.00 -5.02 0.75
N GLN A 415 0.34 -5.10 -0.41
CA GLN A 415 -0.59 -4.06 -0.82
C GLN A 415 -1.79 -4.00 0.11
N ALA A 416 -2.53 -5.10 0.25
CA ALA A 416 -3.58 -5.29 1.25
C ALA A 416 -4.62 -4.14 1.36
N ASP A 417 -4.76 -3.30 0.34
CA ASP A 417 -5.71 -2.18 0.35
C ASP A 417 -7.10 -2.63 -0.09
N ILE A 418 -7.87 -3.10 0.87
CA ILE A 418 -9.22 -3.63 0.65
C ILE A 418 -10.26 -2.53 0.35
N LEU A 419 -10.02 -1.29 0.75
CA LEU A 419 -10.94 -0.18 0.50
C LEU A 419 -10.95 0.17 -0.99
N LYS A 420 -9.77 0.27 -1.62
CA LYS A 420 -9.70 0.53 -3.07
C LYS A 420 -10.23 -0.64 -3.90
N GLU A 421 -10.18 -1.88 -3.40
CA GLU A 421 -10.77 -3.05 -4.07
C GLU A 421 -12.25 -2.87 -4.32
N ASP A 422 -12.99 -2.44 -3.30
CA ASP A 422 -14.41 -2.14 -3.44
C ASP A 422 -14.65 -0.93 -4.35
N GLN A 423 -13.84 0.13 -4.20
CA GLN A 423 -14.00 1.39 -4.93
C GLN A 423 -13.70 1.27 -6.43
N ALA A 424 -12.67 0.50 -6.81
CA ALA A 424 -12.09 0.53 -8.15
C ALA A 424 -12.07 -0.80 -8.91
N GLN A 425 -11.91 -1.95 -8.23
CA GLN A 425 -11.57 -3.22 -8.91
C GLN A 425 -12.62 -4.31 -8.82
N ASN A 426 -13.52 -4.34 -7.84
CA ASN A 426 -14.47 -5.44 -7.59
C ASN A 426 -13.82 -6.82 -7.37
N THR A 427 -12.63 -6.85 -6.78
CA THR A 427 -11.88 -8.08 -6.48
C THR A 427 -11.91 -8.43 -4.98
N CYS A 428 -12.84 -7.83 -4.22
CA CYS A 428 -13.07 -8.19 -2.82
C CYS A 428 -13.49 -9.66 -2.73
N ILE A 429 -12.90 -10.38 -1.77
CA ILE A 429 -13.26 -11.77 -1.48
C ILE A 429 -14.03 -11.90 -0.16
N PHE A 430 -13.75 -11.06 0.82
CA PHE A 430 -14.43 -11.01 2.12
C PHE A 430 -15.31 -9.78 2.26
N SER A 431 -16.27 -9.80 3.20
CA SER A 431 -16.99 -8.60 3.61
C SER A 431 -16.02 -7.50 4.05
N THR A 432 -16.37 -6.23 3.84
CA THR A 432 -15.48 -5.10 4.19
C THR A 432 -15.11 -5.09 5.67
N GLU A 433 -16.06 -5.44 6.54
CA GLU A 433 -15.83 -5.52 7.99
C GLU A 433 -14.82 -6.59 8.36
N PHE A 434 -14.97 -7.79 7.79
CA PHE A 434 -14.06 -8.91 8.05
C PHE A 434 -12.67 -8.64 7.45
N ALA A 435 -12.60 -8.08 6.25
CA ALA A 435 -11.34 -7.70 5.63
C ALA A 435 -10.59 -6.63 6.44
N LEU A 436 -11.30 -5.62 6.98
CA LEU A 436 -10.70 -4.63 7.90
C LEU A 436 -10.24 -5.26 9.21
N LYS A 437 -11.01 -6.23 9.75
CA LYS A 437 -10.58 -6.98 10.93
C LYS A 437 -9.24 -7.70 10.68
N LEU A 438 -9.13 -8.41 9.56
CA LEU A 438 -7.88 -9.09 9.16
C LEU A 438 -6.71 -8.10 9.07
N MET A 439 -6.92 -6.93 8.48
CA MET A 439 -5.89 -5.89 8.41
C MET A 439 -5.50 -5.35 9.77
N GLY A 440 -6.47 -5.15 10.66
CA GLY A 440 -6.20 -4.77 12.05
C GLY A 440 -5.41 -5.83 12.80
N ASP A 441 -5.70 -7.10 12.57
CA ASP A 441 -4.98 -8.22 13.20
C ASP A 441 -3.54 -8.33 12.69
N VAL A 442 -3.30 -8.12 11.39
CA VAL A 442 -1.94 -8.01 10.83
C VAL A 442 -1.16 -6.88 11.51
N GLN A 443 -1.77 -5.69 11.63
CA GLN A 443 -1.09 -4.55 12.23
C GLN A 443 -0.81 -4.79 13.72
N GLN A 444 -1.75 -5.38 14.45
CA GLN A 444 -1.56 -5.74 15.85
C GLN A 444 -0.39 -6.74 16.02
N TYR A 445 -0.35 -7.77 15.19
CA TYR A 445 0.76 -8.74 15.17
C TYR A 445 2.10 -8.06 14.87
N PHE A 446 2.13 -7.09 13.94
CA PHE A 446 3.35 -6.36 13.62
C PHE A 446 3.88 -5.56 14.81
N ILE A 447 2.98 -4.94 15.57
CA ILE A 447 3.35 -4.21 16.81
C ILE A 447 3.93 -5.19 17.84
N GLU A 448 3.23 -6.29 18.12
CA GLU A 448 3.62 -7.29 19.13
C GLU A 448 4.93 -7.98 18.76
N GLN A 449 5.12 -8.37 17.51
CA GLN A 449 6.33 -9.04 17.02
C GLN A 449 7.44 -8.07 16.58
N LYS A 450 7.24 -6.75 16.75
CA LYS A 450 8.23 -5.70 16.42
C LYS A 450 8.68 -5.74 14.95
N VAL A 451 7.75 -6.01 14.03
CA VAL A 451 7.99 -5.97 12.58
C VAL A 451 8.08 -4.51 12.13
N ARG A 452 9.31 -3.97 12.02
CA ARG A 452 9.54 -2.52 11.85
C ARG A 452 9.87 -2.09 10.43
N ASN A 453 10.32 -3.00 9.59
CA ASN A 453 10.84 -2.71 8.25
C ASN A 453 9.91 -3.20 7.14
N PHE A 454 8.72 -3.66 7.48
CA PHE A 454 7.72 -4.14 6.56
C PHE A 454 6.45 -3.29 6.65
N TYR A 455 5.93 -2.85 5.51
CA TYR A 455 4.67 -2.10 5.47
C TYR A 455 3.49 -3.07 5.47
N SER A 456 2.61 -2.94 6.46
CA SER A 456 1.42 -3.80 6.63
C SER A 456 0.35 -3.53 5.58
N VAL A 457 0.35 -2.34 5.01
CA VAL A 457 -0.51 -1.94 3.90
C VAL A 457 0.20 -0.93 3.01
N SER A 458 -0.03 -1.05 1.70
CA SER A 458 0.32 -0.03 0.70
C SER A 458 -0.97 0.50 0.10
N ILE A 459 -1.42 1.64 0.63
CA ILE A 459 -2.68 2.28 0.26
C ILE A 459 -2.59 2.76 -1.18
N SER A 460 -3.47 2.24 -2.05
CA SER A 460 -3.23 2.24 -3.48
C SER A 460 -4.16 3.16 -4.27
N GLY A 461 -3.61 4.27 -4.75
CA GLY A 461 -4.20 5.12 -5.79
C GLY A 461 -3.97 4.62 -7.20
N TYR A 462 -2.95 3.80 -7.44
CA TYR A 462 -2.64 3.28 -8.76
C TYR A 462 -3.87 2.66 -9.44
N HIS A 463 -4.53 1.73 -8.77
CA HIS A 463 -5.70 1.05 -9.34
C HIS A 463 -6.92 1.97 -9.48
N ILE A 464 -7.05 3.00 -8.64
CA ILE A 464 -8.08 4.04 -8.76
C ILE A 464 -7.86 4.83 -10.06
N ALA A 465 -6.63 5.24 -10.34
CA ALA A 465 -6.25 5.90 -11.58
C ALA A 465 -6.42 4.99 -12.80
N GLU A 466 -5.98 3.72 -12.72
CA GLU A 466 -6.12 2.76 -13.83
C GLU A 466 -7.59 2.42 -14.12
N ALA A 467 -8.48 2.49 -13.12
CA ALA A 467 -9.93 2.36 -13.31
C ALA A 467 -10.58 3.60 -13.97
N GLY A 468 -9.86 4.71 -14.10
CA GLY A 468 -10.29 5.87 -14.85
C GLY A 468 -10.30 7.20 -14.11
N ALA A 469 -9.95 7.23 -12.84
CA ALA A 469 -9.90 8.45 -12.06
C ALA A 469 -8.86 9.45 -12.59
N ASN A 470 -9.16 10.74 -12.47
CA ASN A 470 -8.20 11.82 -12.69
C ASN A 470 -7.20 11.92 -11.51
N PRO A 471 -6.10 12.69 -11.63
CA PRO A 471 -5.08 12.77 -10.58
C PRO A 471 -5.61 13.30 -9.24
N ILE A 472 -6.53 14.24 -9.23
CA ILE A 472 -7.14 14.79 -8.00
C ILE A 472 -7.93 13.71 -7.26
N THR A 473 -8.81 13.00 -7.96
CA THR A 473 -9.63 11.91 -7.41
C THR A 473 -8.75 10.75 -6.94
N GLN A 474 -7.71 10.39 -7.71
CA GLN A 474 -6.72 9.40 -7.28
C GLN A 474 -6.12 9.78 -5.93
N LEU A 475 -5.60 11.01 -5.81
CA LEU A 475 -4.93 11.46 -4.60
C LEU A 475 -5.88 11.57 -3.42
N ALA A 476 -7.05 12.17 -3.63
CA ALA A 476 -8.05 12.36 -2.58
C ALA A 476 -8.57 11.02 -2.01
N PHE A 477 -8.91 10.07 -2.88
CA PHE A 477 -9.42 8.76 -2.43
C PHE A 477 -8.32 7.95 -1.76
N THR A 478 -7.10 7.99 -2.26
CA THR A 478 -5.97 7.28 -1.65
C THR A 478 -5.66 7.81 -0.24
N LEU A 479 -5.55 9.14 -0.08
CA LEU A 479 -5.30 9.72 1.23
C LEU A 479 -6.47 9.52 2.20
N SER A 480 -7.72 9.63 1.72
CA SER A 480 -8.90 9.36 2.54
C SER A 480 -8.95 7.90 3.02
N ASN A 481 -8.58 6.94 2.17
CA ASN A 481 -8.42 5.54 2.58
C ASN A 481 -7.31 5.40 3.63
N GLY A 482 -6.18 6.08 3.46
CA GLY A 482 -5.09 6.10 4.44
C GLY A 482 -5.54 6.59 5.80
N PHE A 483 -6.25 7.70 5.86
CA PHE A 483 -6.81 8.23 7.11
C PHE A 483 -7.92 7.32 7.69
N THR A 484 -8.63 6.57 6.86
CA THR A 484 -9.60 5.56 7.33
C THR A 484 -8.89 4.43 8.08
N TYR A 485 -7.77 3.92 7.57
CA TYR A 485 -6.94 2.95 8.30
C TYR A 485 -6.40 3.53 9.61
N VAL A 486 -5.95 4.78 9.61
CA VAL A 486 -5.51 5.47 10.85
C VAL A 486 -6.63 5.50 11.88
N GLU A 487 -7.82 5.96 11.52
CA GLU A 487 -8.97 6.03 12.44
C GLU A 487 -9.41 4.65 12.93
N TYR A 488 -9.37 3.64 12.05
CA TYR A 488 -9.70 2.27 12.40
C TYR A 488 -8.71 1.68 13.40
N TYR A 489 -7.40 1.83 13.18
CA TYR A 489 -6.39 1.32 14.10
C TYR A 489 -6.42 2.03 15.46
N LEU A 490 -6.63 3.35 15.46
CA LEU A 490 -6.85 4.12 16.69
C LEU A 490 -8.12 3.65 17.43
N SER A 491 -9.19 3.31 16.73
CA SER A 491 -10.42 2.78 17.34
C SER A 491 -10.23 1.42 18.00
N ARG A 492 -9.24 0.65 17.56
CA ARG A 492 -8.81 -0.62 18.16
C ARG A 492 -7.84 -0.43 19.36
N GLY A 493 -7.51 0.81 19.73
CA GLY A 493 -6.64 1.13 20.85
C GLY A 493 -5.13 1.11 20.53
N MET A 494 -4.74 1.03 19.25
CA MET A 494 -3.33 1.11 18.86
C MET A 494 -2.81 2.56 18.97
N SER A 495 -1.54 2.74 19.34
CA SER A 495 -0.90 4.05 19.33
C SER A 495 -0.50 4.47 17.92
N ILE A 496 -0.69 5.75 17.57
CA ILE A 496 -0.39 6.28 16.22
C ILE A 496 1.07 6.01 15.80
N ASP A 497 2.03 6.14 16.71
CA ASP A 497 3.45 5.99 16.42
C ASP A 497 3.90 4.53 16.31
N ASP A 498 3.08 3.58 16.78
CA ASP A 498 3.37 2.16 16.66
C ASP A 498 2.99 1.60 15.29
N PHE A 499 1.97 2.19 14.60
CA PHE A 499 1.51 1.67 13.32
C PHE A 499 1.75 2.60 12.12
N ALA A 500 1.67 3.93 12.29
CA ALA A 500 1.79 4.84 11.14
C ALA A 500 3.10 4.68 10.33
N PRO A 501 4.26 4.36 10.95
CA PRO A 501 5.46 4.05 10.20
C PRO A 501 5.37 2.79 9.30
N ASN A 502 4.40 1.90 9.54
CA ASN A 502 4.14 0.71 8.73
C ASN A 502 3.12 0.95 7.60
N LEU A 503 2.62 2.18 7.45
CA LEU A 503 1.78 2.58 6.32
C LEU A 503 2.65 3.09 5.18
N SER A 504 2.33 2.68 3.95
CA SER A 504 2.91 3.24 2.73
C SER A 504 1.81 3.52 1.72
N PHE A 505 2.16 4.26 0.68
CA PHE A 505 1.22 4.66 -0.36
C PHE A 505 1.72 4.22 -1.74
N PHE A 506 0.80 4.11 -2.68
CA PHE A 506 1.11 3.68 -4.03
C PHE A 506 0.28 4.52 -5.02
N PHE A 507 0.96 5.29 -5.88
CA PHE A 507 0.31 6.14 -6.88
C PHE A 507 0.68 5.75 -8.30
N SER A 508 -0.20 6.10 -9.25
CA SER A 508 0.07 6.12 -10.68
C SER A 508 0.60 7.49 -11.08
N ASN A 509 1.53 7.53 -12.03
CA ASN A 509 1.89 8.75 -12.74
C ASN A 509 1.46 8.65 -14.20
N GLY A 510 0.58 9.54 -14.62
CA GLY A 510 0.16 9.75 -16.01
C GLY A 510 0.85 10.93 -16.68
N MET A 511 0.17 11.57 -17.62
CA MET A 511 0.71 12.67 -18.43
C MET A 511 0.15 14.05 -18.05
N ASP A 512 -0.91 14.12 -17.22
CA ASP A 512 -1.53 15.38 -16.79
C ASP A 512 -0.57 16.17 -15.88
N ALA A 513 -0.70 17.50 -15.86
CA ALA A 513 0.21 18.38 -15.12
C ALA A 513 0.27 18.08 -13.61
N GLU A 514 -0.87 17.72 -13.03
CA GLU A 514 -1.02 17.42 -11.60
C GLU A 514 -0.15 16.24 -11.15
N TYR A 515 0.20 15.31 -12.04
CA TYR A 515 1.12 14.22 -11.71
C TYR A 515 2.54 14.71 -11.36
N SER A 516 2.93 15.92 -11.78
CA SER A 516 4.22 16.50 -11.41
C SER A 516 4.32 16.88 -9.93
N VAL A 517 3.19 17.00 -9.23
CA VAL A 517 3.11 17.44 -7.83
C VAL A 517 2.39 16.46 -6.89
N ILE A 518 1.98 15.30 -7.40
CA ILE A 518 1.14 14.36 -6.62
C ILE A 518 1.80 13.93 -5.29
N GLY A 519 3.10 13.64 -5.31
CA GLY A 519 3.84 13.26 -4.10
C GLY A 519 4.09 14.44 -3.16
N ARG A 520 4.35 15.65 -3.69
CA ARG A 520 4.49 16.88 -2.93
C ARG A 520 3.23 17.15 -2.10
N VAL A 521 2.07 17.13 -2.75
CA VAL A 521 0.77 17.33 -2.10
C VAL A 521 0.47 16.24 -1.10
N ALA A 522 0.68 14.97 -1.47
CA ALA A 522 0.46 13.84 -0.57
C ALA A 522 1.27 13.97 0.73
N ARG A 523 2.58 14.27 0.63
CA ARG A 523 3.45 14.46 1.79
C ARG A 523 2.99 15.64 2.65
N ARG A 524 2.63 16.76 2.03
CA ARG A 524 2.24 17.99 2.72
C ARG A 524 0.91 17.81 3.49
N ILE A 525 -0.11 17.24 2.86
CA ILE A 525 -1.40 16.95 3.53
C ILE A 525 -1.19 15.98 4.69
N TRP A 526 -0.47 14.89 4.45
CA TRP A 526 -0.21 13.87 5.47
C TRP A 526 0.56 14.44 6.66
N ALA A 527 1.65 15.15 6.43
CA ALA A 527 2.50 15.70 7.48
C ALA A 527 1.74 16.69 8.37
N LYS A 528 0.99 17.62 7.76
CA LYS A 528 0.16 18.59 8.49
C LYS A 528 -0.90 17.90 9.36
N ALA A 529 -1.60 16.92 8.79
CA ALA A 529 -2.63 16.14 9.51
C ALA A 529 -2.04 15.32 10.66
N MET A 530 -0.95 14.60 10.40
CA MET A 530 -0.30 13.76 11.41
C MET A 530 0.27 14.59 12.58
N LYS A 531 0.86 15.73 12.29
CA LYS A 531 1.37 16.66 13.31
C LYS A 531 0.23 17.37 14.04
N GLY A 532 -0.70 17.97 13.30
CA GLY A 532 -1.73 18.87 13.85
C GLY A 532 -2.87 18.14 14.54
N LYS A 533 -3.52 17.19 13.86
CA LYS A 533 -4.67 16.43 14.38
C LYS A 533 -4.22 15.24 15.26
N TYR A 534 -3.29 14.42 14.79
CA TYR A 534 -2.94 13.16 15.47
C TYR A 534 -1.79 13.27 16.47
N LYS A 535 -1.09 14.40 16.52
CA LYS A 535 0.07 14.65 17.43
C LYS A 535 1.17 13.59 17.30
N ALA A 536 1.35 13.05 16.11
CA ALA A 536 2.27 11.99 15.81
C ALA A 536 3.72 12.49 15.75
N SER A 537 4.68 11.58 16.01
CA SER A 537 6.11 11.86 15.92
C SER A 537 6.58 12.14 14.48
N ASP A 538 7.75 12.73 14.32
CA ASP A 538 8.35 13.05 13.02
C ASP A 538 8.44 11.84 12.09
N ARG A 539 8.67 10.64 12.63
CA ARG A 539 8.74 9.41 11.86
C ARG A 539 7.39 9.07 11.22
N SER A 540 6.29 9.28 11.94
CA SER A 540 4.91 9.01 11.50
C SER A 540 4.38 10.09 10.55
N GLN A 541 4.93 11.30 10.58
CA GLN A 541 4.61 12.40 9.67
C GLN A 541 5.15 12.20 8.26
N LYS A 542 6.11 11.29 8.05
CA LYS A 542 6.78 11.02 6.78
C LYS A 542 5.97 10.06 5.91
N LEU A 543 5.21 10.57 4.95
CA LEU A 543 4.53 9.74 3.95
C LEU A 543 5.55 9.16 2.96
N LYS A 544 5.59 7.83 2.87
CA LYS A 544 6.42 7.09 1.92
C LYS A 544 5.54 6.48 0.86
N TYR A 545 5.96 6.55 -0.40
CA TYR A 545 5.16 6.06 -1.50
C TYR A 545 5.98 5.44 -2.62
N HIS A 546 5.34 4.52 -3.30
CA HIS A 546 5.76 3.91 -4.53
C HIS A 546 5.04 4.57 -5.71
N ILE A 547 5.71 4.75 -6.84
CA ILE A 547 5.10 5.11 -8.11
C ILE A 547 5.21 3.95 -9.09
N GLN A 548 4.13 3.71 -9.82
CA GLN A 548 4.15 2.98 -11.09
C GLN A 548 3.67 3.93 -12.20
N THR A 549 4.34 3.90 -13.34
CA THR A 549 3.89 4.64 -14.53
C THR A 549 2.54 4.12 -14.98
N SER A 550 1.69 4.99 -15.57
CA SER A 550 0.31 4.64 -15.91
C SER A 550 0.22 3.61 -17.03
N GLY A 551 -0.45 2.49 -16.76
CA GLY A 551 -0.80 1.48 -17.75
C GLY A 551 -1.81 2.00 -18.78
N ARG A 552 -2.71 2.92 -18.37
CA ARG A 552 -3.68 3.57 -19.28
C ARG A 552 -3.04 4.43 -20.37
N SER A 553 -1.79 4.81 -20.19
CA SER A 553 -1.01 5.57 -21.19
C SER A 553 -0.37 4.67 -22.25
N LEU A 554 -0.43 3.35 -22.07
CA LEU A 554 0.12 2.39 -23.03
C LEU A 554 -0.94 2.06 -24.08
N HIS A 555 -0.55 2.18 -25.35
CA HIS A 555 -1.42 1.90 -26.48
C HIS A 555 -0.82 0.80 -27.35
N ALA A 556 -1.68 -0.04 -27.91
CA ALA A 556 -1.28 -1.10 -28.84
C ALA A 556 -0.86 -0.57 -30.22
N GLN A 557 -1.38 0.61 -30.58
CA GLN A 557 -1.02 1.32 -31.82
C GLN A 557 0.29 2.09 -31.61
N GLU A 558 1.21 2.05 -32.57
CA GLU A 558 2.54 2.69 -32.49
C GLU A 558 3.21 2.39 -31.14
N ILE A 559 3.27 1.11 -30.82
CA ILE A 559 3.64 0.57 -29.51
C ILE A 559 4.99 1.08 -28.98
N ASP A 560 5.94 1.40 -29.89
CA ASP A 560 7.26 1.94 -29.55
C ASP A 560 7.20 3.32 -28.88
N PHE A 561 6.12 4.10 -29.11
CA PHE A 561 5.95 5.39 -28.45
C PHE A 561 5.63 5.26 -26.94
N ASN A 562 5.27 4.06 -26.48
CA ASN A 562 4.99 3.82 -25.07
C ASN A 562 6.22 4.02 -24.19
N ASP A 563 7.43 3.65 -24.66
CA ASP A 563 8.67 3.91 -23.90
C ASP A 563 8.91 5.41 -23.67
N ILE A 564 8.52 6.26 -24.64
CA ILE A 564 8.64 7.73 -24.52
C ILE A 564 7.68 8.22 -23.41
N ARG A 565 6.41 7.78 -23.43
CA ARG A 565 5.42 8.12 -22.41
C ARG A 565 5.86 7.68 -21.03
N THR A 566 6.29 6.42 -20.91
CA THR A 566 6.82 5.84 -19.67
C THR A 566 8.02 6.62 -19.14
N THR A 567 8.91 7.08 -20.03
CA THR A 567 10.10 7.88 -19.65
C THR A 567 9.69 9.22 -19.02
N LEU A 568 8.73 9.93 -19.61
CA LEU A 568 8.24 11.22 -19.08
C LEU A 568 7.54 11.06 -17.73
N GLN A 569 6.74 10.03 -17.57
CA GLN A 569 6.06 9.70 -16.31
C GLN A 569 7.07 9.30 -15.21
N ALA A 570 8.10 8.54 -15.56
CA ALA A 570 9.18 8.18 -14.65
C ALA A 570 9.99 9.40 -14.23
N LEU A 571 10.18 10.37 -15.12
CA LEU A 571 10.87 11.63 -14.83
C LEU A 571 10.10 12.44 -13.77
N TYR A 572 8.78 12.58 -13.88
CA TYR A 572 7.96 13.20 -12.84
C TYR A 572 8.15 12.53 -11.48
N ALA A 573 8.11 11.19 -11.45
CA ALA A 573 8.28 10.43 -10.20
C ALA A 573 9.64 10.68 -9.54
N ILE A 574 10.72 10.71 -10.33
CA ILE A 574 12.09 10.91 -9.82
C ILE A 574 12.30 12.34 -9.35
N TYR A 575 11.80 13.34 -10.07
CA TYR A 575 11.88 14.74 -9.67
C TYR A 575 11.04 15.07 -8.42
N ASP A 576 9.95 14.35 -8.20
CA ASP A 576 9.12 14.45 -6.99
C ASP A 576 9.62 13.56 -5.83
N ASN A 577 10.81 12.99 -5.92
CA ASN A 577 11.44 12.19 -4.87
C ASN A 577 10.58 11.00 -4.38
N CYS A 578 10.01 10.22 -5.29
CA CYS A 578 9.36 8.95 -4.94
C CYS A 578 10.35 8.00 -4.22
N ASN A 579 9.85 7.20 -3.29
CA ASN A 579 10.70 6.27 -2.54
C ASN A 579 11.06 5.00 -3.33
N SER A 580 10.21 4.61 -4.26
CA SER A 580 10.48 3.53 -5.22
C SER A 580 9.66 3.74 -6.49
N LEU A 581 10.18 3.24 -7.60
CA LEU A 581 9.59 3.40 -8.92
C LEU A 581 9.55 2.06 -9.66
N HIS A 582 8.42 1.80 -10.32
CA HIS A 582 8.27 0.81 -11.38
C HIS A 582 7.89 1.50 -12.68
N THR A 583 8.56 1.14 -13.76
CA THR A 583 8.27 1.57 -15.13
C THR A 583 7.64 0.41 -15.89
N ASN A 584 6.48 0.63 -16.49
CA ASN A 584 5.80 -0.37 -17.30
C ASN A 584 6.61 -0.64 -18.58
N ALA A 585 6.61 -1.89 -19.02
CA ALA A 585 7.17 -2.25 -20.30
C ALA A 585 6.26 -1.81 -21.45
N TYR A 586 6.86 -1.44 -22.60
CA TYR A 586 6.11 -0.91 -23.74
C TYR A 586 5.06 -1.90 -24.28
N ASP A 587 5.30 -3.20 -24.15
CA ASP A 587 4.45 -4.27 -24.66
C ASP A 587 3.34 -4.73 -23.68
N GLU A 588 3.27 -4.15 -22.46
CA GLU A 588 2.18 -4.42 -21.51
C GLU A 588 0.79 -4.04 -22.06
N ALA A 589 0.74 -3.19 -23.09
CA ALA A 589 -0.49 -2.91 -23.83
C ALA A 589 -1.10 -4.16 -24.51
N ILE A 590 -0.33 -5.22 -24.72
CA ILE A 590 -0.72 -6.40 -25.50
C ILE A 590 -0.48 -7.72 -24.75
N THR A 591 0.60 -7.84 -23.99
CA THR A 591 1.04 -9.09 -23.39
C THR A 591 1.71 -8.88 -22.02
N THR A 592 1.93 -9.96 -21.28
CA THR A 592 2.87 -9.96 -20.16
C THR A 592 4.27 -9.66 -20.70
N PRO A 593 5.06 -8.80 -20.05
CA PRO A 593 6.36 -8.34 -20.57
C PRO A 593 7.34 -9.48 -20.89
N THR A 594 8.02 -9.31 -22.01
CA THR A 594 9.13 -10.19 -22.41
C THR A 594 10.40 -9.86 -21.60
N GLU A 595 11.46 -10.68 -21.73
CA GLU A 595 12.76 -10.38 -21.11
C GLU A 595 13.37 -9.09 -21.65
N GLU A 596 13.22 -8.84 -22.95
CA GLU A 596 13.72 -7.64 -23.60
C GLU A 596 12.96 -6.39 -23.13
N SER A 597 11.64 -6.43 -23.13
CA SER A 597 10.82 -5.28 -22.75
C SER A 597 10.98 -4.89 -21.27
N VAL A 598 11.08 -5.87 -20.36
CA VAL A 598 11.41 -5.61 -18.94
C VAL A 598 12.78 -4.98 -18.79
N ARG A 599 13.78 -5.45 -19.55
CA ARG A 599 15.12 -4.84 -19.53
C ARG A 599 15.09 -3.39 -20.02
N ARG A 600 14.33 -3.07 -21.08
CA ARG A 600 14.12 -1.71 -21.58
C ARG A 600 13.44 -0.83 -20.53
N ALA A 601 12.37 -1.32 -19.91
CA ALA A 601 11.67 -0.62 -18.83
C ALA A 601 12.56 -0.27 -17.64
N MET A 602 13.44 -1.20 -17.22
CA MET A 602 14.45 -0.92 -16.21
C MET A 602 15.50 0.09 -16.70
N ALA A 603 15.90 0.02 -17.95
CA ALA A 603 16.87 0.94 -18.54
C ALA A 603 16.37 2.40 -18.50
N ILE A 604 15.08 2.66 -18.66
CA ILE A 604 14.47 4.00 -18.51
C ILE A 604 14.86 4.61 -17.16
N GLN A 605 14.67 3.88 -16.06
CA GLN A 605 15.01 4.36 -14.72
C GLN A 605 16.51 4.59 -14.54
N LEU A 606 17.33 3.66 -15.06
CA LEU A 606 18.79 3.75 -14.95
C LEU A 606 19.34 4.94 -15.74
N ILE A 607 18.82 5.20 -16.94
CA ILE A 607 19.18 6.37 -17.77
C ILE A 607 18.86 7.66 -17.01
N ILE A 608 17.64 7.79 -16.46
CA ILE A 608 17.27 8.99 -15.71
C ILE A 608 18.17 9.16 -14.46
N ASN A 609 18.40 8.11 -13.69
CA ASN A 609 19.15 8.21 -12.45
C ASN A 609 20.66 8.38 -12.65
N ARG A 610 21.24 7.79 -13.71
CA ARG A 610 22.70 7.73 -13.91
C ARG A 610 23.23 8.72 -14.94
N GLU A 611 22.49 8.91 -16.05
CA GLU A 611 22.93 9.73 -17.18
C GLU A 611 22.38 11.15 -17.15
N LEU A 612 21.13 11.33 -16.67
CA LEU A 612 20.48 12.64 -16.63
C LEU A 612 21.03 13.50 -15.47
N GLY A 613 21.79 14.53 -15.83
CA GLY A 613 22.47 15.40 -14.86
C GLY A 613 21.55 16.11 -13.87
N SER A 614 20.36 16.54 -14.30
CA SER A 614 19.37 17.24 -13.44
C SER A 614 18.79 16.33 -12.34
N ALA A 615 18.77 15.01 -12.53
CA ALA A 615 18.35 14.07 -11.49
C ALA A 615 19.35 13.94 -10.31
N LYS A 616 20.51 14.60 -10.37
CA LYS A 616 21.49 14.64 -9.28
C LYS A 616 21.19 15.69 -8.21
N THR A 617 20.26 16.61 -8.48
CA THR A 617 19.77 17.59 -7.50
C THR A 617 18.48 17.07 -6.86
N GLU A 618 18.46 16.96 -5.52
CA GLU A 618 17.35 16.35 -4.76
C GLU A 618 16.06 17.17 -4.84
N ASN A 619 16.18 18.50 -4.90
CA ASN A 619 15.04 19.41 -4.95
C ASN A 619 14.97 20.18 -6.28
N PHE A 620 15.15 19.47 -7.39
CA PHE A 620 15.30 20.08 -8.72
C PHE A 620 14.09 20.93 -9.15
N ILE A 621 12.85 20.49 -8.85
CA ILE A 621 11.62 21.21 -9.22
C ILE A 621 11.18 22.25 -8.20
N GLN A 622 11.77 22.27 -6.99
CA GLN A 622 11.44 23.22 -5.94
C GLN A 622 11.91 24.64 -6.32
N GLY A 623 11.11 25.65 -6.03
CA GLY A 623 11.38 27.04 -6.41
C GLY A 623 10.87 27.39 -7.82
N SER A 624 10.22 26.48 -8.52
CA SER A 624 9.46 26.77 -9.73
C SER A 624 8.10 27.33 -9.34
N PHE A 625 7.80 28.57 -9.73
CA PHE A 625 6.51 29.20 -9.46
C PHE A 625 5.31 28.36 -9.91
N ALA A 626 5.41 27.76 -11.09
CA ALA A 626 4.35 26.89 -11.62
C ALA A 626 4.13 25.63 -10.78
N ILE A 627 5.20 25.01 -10.28
CA ILE A 627 5.11 23.81 -9.43
C ILE A 627 4.54 24.17 -8.04
N GLU A 628 4.96 25.28 -7.47
CA GLU A 628 4.48 25.71 -6.15
C GLU A 628 3.01 26.10 -6.19
N ASP A 629 2.58 26.86 -7.20
CA ASP A 629 1.18 27.25 -7.42
C ASP A 629 0.30 26.02 -7.70
N LEU A 630 0.74 25.12 -8.59
CA LEU A 630 0.04 23.87 -8.86
C LEU A 630 -0.07 22.98 -7.62
N THR A 631 0.95 22.98 -6.75
CA THR A 631 0.91 22.24 -5.48
C THR A 631 -0.21 22.77 -4.58
N ASP A 632 -0.38 24.08 -4.46
CA ASP A 632 -1.43 24.70 -3.65
C ASP A 632 -2.82 24.46 -4.24
N LEU A 633 -2.98 24.56 -5.56
CA LEU A 633 -4.23 24.27 -6.27
C LEU A 633 -4.67 22.82 -6.09
N VAL A 634 -3.76 21.87 -6.24
CA VAL A 634 -4.05 20.44 -6.08
C VAL A 634 -4.34 20.10 -4.62
N GLU A 635 -3.62 20.69 -3.65
CA GLU A 635 -3.93 20.50 -2.23
C GLU A 635 -5.36 20.93 -1.89
N GLU A 636 -5.76 22.14 -2.31
CA GLU A 636 -7.12 22.62 -2.04
C GLU A 636 -8.19 21.77 -2.73
N ALA A 637 -7.96 21.31 -3.97
CA ALA A 637 -8.87 20.42 -4.66
C ALA A 637 -9.07 19.08 -3.93
N VAL A 638 -8.00 18.52 -3.34
CA VAL A 638 -8.06 17.30 -2.52
C VAL A 638 -8.83 17.55 -1.22
N LEU A 639 -8.59 18.67 -0.54
CA LEU A 639 -9.30 19.02 0.69
C LEU A 639 -10.81 19.23 0.46
N LEU A 640 -11.19 19.83 -0.67
CA LEU A 640 -12.60 19.94 -1.08
C LEU A 640 -13.24 18.56 -1.31
N GLU A 641 -12.49 17.62 -1.84
CA GLU A 641 -12.99 16.25 -2.03
C GLU A 641 -13.14 15.52 -0.67
N PHE A 642 -12.28 15.78 0.30
CA PHE A 642 -12.45 15.29 1.68
C PHE A 642 -13.75 15.78 2.30
N ASP A 643 -14.12 17.04 2.10
CA ASP A 643 -15.39 17.59 2.57
C ASP A 643 -16.58 16.86 1.92
N ARG A 644 -16.54 16.62 0.60
CA ARG A 644 -17.58 15.84 -0.11
C ARG A 644 -17.74 14.42 0.41
N ILE A 645 -16.64 13.74 0.73
CA ILE A 645 -16.65 12.40 1.32
C ILE A 645 -17.23 12.45 2.74
N THR A 646 -16.89 13.48 3.53
CA THR A 646 -17.41 13.67 4.88
C THR A 646 -18.93 13.83 4.89
N GLU A 647 -19.50 14.62 3.97
CA GLU A 647 -20.96 14.79 3.81
C GLU A 647 -21.71 13.48 3.55
N ARG A 648 -21.00 12.48 3.06
CA ARG A 648 -21.53 11.12 2.76
C ARG A 648 -21.32 10.12 3.88
N GLY A 649 -20.80 10.56 5.03
CA GLY A 649 -20.54 9.70 6.19
C GLY A 649 -19.13 9.11 6.23
N GLY A 650 -18.15 9.83 5.69
CA GLY A 650 -16.76 9.37 5.57
C GLY A 650 -16.59 8.35 4.44
N VAL A 651 -15.40 7.73 4.34
CA VAL A 651 -15.08 6.80 3.25
C VAL A 651 -16.07 5.63 3.20
N LEU A 652 -16.34 4.98 4.33
CA LEU A 652 -17.23 3.82 4.38
C LEU A 652 -18.68 4.18 4.03
N GLY A 653 -19.20 5.31 4.54
CA GLY A 653 -20.53 5.79 4.18
C GLY A 653 -20.66 6.20 2.71
N ALA A 654 -19.61 6.76 2.13
CA ALA A 654 -19.53 7.08 0.71
C ALA A 654 -19.47 5.81 -0.16
N MET A 655 -18.76 4.76 0.29
CA MET A 655 -18.72 3.45 -0.38
C MET A 655 -20.11 2.78 -0.43
N GLU A 656 -20.85 2.80 0.68
CA GLU A 656 -22.22 2.28 0.73
C GLU A 656 -23.17 2.98 -0.27
N ARG A 657 -22.91 4.24 -0.58
CA ARG A 657 -23.63 5.02 -1.58
C ARG A 657 -23.03 4.94 -2.97
N MET A 658 -22.01 4.09 -3.18
CA MET A 658 -21.28 3.92 -4.42
C MET A 658 -20.65 5.21 -4.98
N TYR A 659 -20.39 6.21 -4.13
CA TYR A 659 -19.91 7.52 -4.54
C TYR A 659 -18.58 7.45 -5.26
N GLN A 660 -17.58 6.80 -4.64
CA GLN A 660 -16.22 6.70 -5.22
C GLN A 660 -16.26 5.98 -6.58
N ARG A 661 -16.99 4.88 -6.65
CA ARG A 661 -17.13 4.09 -7.88
C ARG A 661 -17.76 4.88 -9.01
N ASN A 662 -18.88 5.55 -8.74
CA ASN A 662 -19.57 6.36 -9.74
C ASN A 662 -18.69 7.49 -10.23
N LYS A 663 -17.98 8.17 -9.33
CA LYS A 663 -17.05 9.24 -9.70
C LYS A 663 -15.91 8.75 -10.59
N ILE A 664 -15.29 7.61 -10.26
CA ILE A 664 -14.26 7.00 -11.09
C ILE A 664 -14.80 6.66 -12.49
N GLN A 665 -16.02 6.10 -12.58
CA GLN A 665 -16.64 5.75 -13.86
C GLN A 665 -16.98 6.99 -14.70
N GLU A 666 -17.50 8.05 -14.09
CA GLU A 666 -17.81 9.32 -14.77
C GLU A 666 -16.52 9.96 -15.34
N GLU A 667 -15.45 9.99 -14.57
CA GLU A 667 -14.15 10.51 -15.02
C GLU A 667 -13.54 9.62 -16.11
N SER A 668 -13.64 8.29 -15.99
CA SER A 668 -13.21 7.37 -17.04
C SER A 668 -13.94 7.63 -18.36
N LEU A 669 -15.25 7.79 -18.30
CA LEU A 669 -16.07 8.10 -19.48
C LEU A 669 -15.69 9.46 -20.10
N PHE A 670 -15.41 10.46 -19.27
CA PHE A 670 -14.93 11.75 -19.72
C PHE A 670 -13.62 11.64 -20.50
N TYR A 671 -12.62 10.94 -19.96
CA TYR A 671 -11.35 10.72 -20.66
C TYR A 671 -11.53 9.96 -21.98
N GLU A 672 -12.36 8.92 -21.99
CA GLU A 672 -12.62 8.16 -23.22
C GLU A 672 -13.33 9.01 -24.29
N HIS A 673 -14.25 9.88 -23.87
CA HIS A 673 -14.88 10.84 -24.77
C HIS A 673 -13.87 11.80 -25.38
N GLN A 674 -13.00 12.40 -24.56
CA GLN A 674 -11.94 13.31 -25.01
C GLN A 674 -10.96 12.65 -26.00
N LYS A 675 -10.61 11.37 -25.74
CA LYS A 675 -9.79 10.58 -26.68
C LYS A 675 -10.51 10.33 -28.00
N HIS A 676 -11.78 9.98 -27.93
CA HIS A 676 -12.58 9.67 -29.11
C HIS A 676 -12.83 10.91 -30.00
N THR A 677 -13.10 12.06 -29.41
CA THR A 677 -13.28 13.33 -30.15
C THR A 677 -11.95 13.91 -30.64
N GLY A 678 -10.81 13.49 -30.10
CA GLY A 678 -9.49 14.04 -30.41
C GLY A 678 -9.16 15.32 -29.61
N GLU A 679 -10.03 15.76 -28.69
CA GLU A 679 -9.73 16.87 -27.78
C GLU A 679 -8.55 16.55 -26.87
N LEU A 680 -8.41 15.28 -26.47
CA LEU A 680 -7.18 14.76 -25.83
C LEU A 680 -6.31 14.14 -26.93
N PRO A 681 -5.25 14.83 -27.41
CA PRO A 681 -4.41 14.32 -28.47
C PRO A 681 -3.51 13.19 -27.98
N LEU A 682 -3.51 12.06 -28.69
CA LEU A 682 -2.67 10.90 -28.44
C LEU A 682 -1.88 10.59 -29.73
N VAL A 683 -0.58 10.90 -29.70
CA VAL A 683 0.32 10.70 -30.84
C VAL A 683 0.38 9.22 -31.24
N GLY A 684 0.15 8.95 -32.51
CA GLY A 684 0.10 7.60 -33.07
C GLY A 684 -1.23 6.85 -32.84
N VAL A 685 -2.18 7.44 -32.08
CA VAL A 685 -3.47 6.82 -31.77
C VAL A 685 -4.63 7.60 -32.42
N ASN A 686 -4.77 8.90 -32.13
CA ASN A 686 -5.77 9.77 -32.74
C ASN A 686 -5.15 11.01 -33.41
N THR A 687 -3.86 11.24 -33.22
CA THR A 687 -3.09 12.41 -33.73
C THR A 687 -1.77 11.93 -34.30
N PHE A 688 -1.24 12.58 -35.33
CA PHE A 688 0.02 12.26 -36.00
C PHE A 688 0.07 10.78 -36.42
N LEU A 689 -0.97 10.36 -37.13
CA LEU A 689 -1.11 8.97 -37.58
C LEU A 689 -0.12 8.66 -38.71
N ASN A 690 0.34 7.42 -38.76
CA ASN A 690 1.16 6.93 -39.87
C ASN A 690 0.32 6.87 -41.14
N LYS A 691 0.82 7.46 -42.26
CA LYS A 691 0.13 7.45 -43.55
C LYS A 691 -0.09 6.06 -44.14
N ALA A 692 0.76 5.09 -43.77
CA ALA A 692 0.64 3.68 -44.16
C ALA A 692 -0.39 2.90 -43.29
N GLY A 693 -1.07 3.56 -42.37
CA GLY A 693 -1.83 2.97 -41.28
C GLY A 693 -0.96 2.72 -40.05
N SER A 694 -1.58 2.67 -38.88
CA SER A 694 -0.92 2.32 -37.60
C SER A 694 -1.42 0.92 -37.18
N PRO A 695 -0.92 -0.16 -37.78
CA PRO A 695 -1.38 -1.50 -37.43
C PRO A 695 -1.01 -1.81 -35.96
N THR A 696 -1.88 -2.52 -35.28
CA THR A 696 -1.52 -3.15 -34.01
C THR A 696 -0.47 -4.21 -34.29
N ILE A 697 0.76 -3.98 -33.85
CA ILE A 697 1.82 -4.95 -33.97
C ILE A 697 1.54 -6.06 -32.95
N LEU A 698 1.21 -7.25 -33.42
CA LEU A 698 1.12 -8.41 -32.56
C LEU A 698 2.56 -8.81 -32.16
N PRO A 699 2.85 -8.95 -30.86
CA PRO A 699 4.17 -9.41 -30.44
C PRO A 699 4.44 -10.80 -30.99
N ASN A 700 5.70 -11.08 -31.34
CA ASN A 700 6.13 -12.40 -31.84
C ASN A 700 5.86 -13.51 -30.82
N GLU A 701 5.80 -13.16 -29.55
CA GLU A 701 5.53 -14.07 -28.44
C GLU A 701 4.51 -13.44 -27.48
N VAL A 702 3.43 -14.18 -27.18
CA VAL A 702 2.48 -13.84 -26.11
C VAL A 702 2.83 -14.70 -24.92
N ILE A 703 3.36 -14.07 -23.88
CA ILE A 703 3.77 -14.77 -22.65
C ILE A 703 2.54 -15.33 -21.93
N ARG A 704 2.45 -16.65 -21.85
CA ARG A 704 1.44 -17.40 -21.11
C ARG A 704 2.08 -18.55 -20.36
N SER A 705 1.40 -19.03 -19.31
CA SER A 705 1.80 -20.29 -18.65
C SER A 705 1.59 -21.48 -19.60
N THR A 706 2.53 -22.41 -19.60
CA THR A 706 2.43 -23.63 -20.40
C THR A 706 1.47 -24.64 -19.75
N LYS A 707 1.09 -25.65 -20.52
CA LYS A 707 0.25 -26.75 -19.99
C LYS A 707 0.97 -27.49 -18.87
N GLU A 708 2.26 -27.74 -19.06
CA GLU A 708 3.12 -28.43 -18.10
C GLU A 708 3.25 -27.66 -16.78
N GLU A 709 3.40 -26.34 -16.84
CA GLU A 709 3.44 -25.48 -15.64
C GLU A 709 2.13 -25.54 -14.85
N LYS A 710 0.98 -25.51 -15.53
CA LYS A 710 -0.34 -25.61 -14.89
C LYS A 710 -0.55 -26.96 -14.23
N GLU A 711 -0.26 -28.04 -14.96
CA GLU A 711 -0.39 -29.39 -14.45
C GLU A 711 0.56 -29.66 -13.27
N GLN A 712 1.79 -29.13 -13.34
CA GLN A 712 2.76 -29.22 -12.25
C GLN A 712 2.26 -28.48 -11.00
N GLN A 713 1.67 -27.30 -11.15
CA GLN A 713 1.12 -26.54 -10.02
C GLN A 713 -0.04 -27.29 -9.34
N ILE A 714 -0.94 -27.89 -10.11
CA ILE A 714 -2.04 -28.73 -9.59
C ILE A 714 -1.47 -29.97 -8.88
N GLN A 715 -0.47 -30.62 -9.46
CA GLN A 715 0.17 -31.80 -8.85
C GLN A 715 0.87 -31.46 -7.54
N ASN A 716 1.59 -30.33 -7.50
CA ASN A 716 2.24 -29.83 -6.28
C ASN A 716 1.23 -29.58 -5.16
N LEU A 717 0.08 -28.99 -5.50
CA LEU A 717 -1.00 -28.75 -4.56
C LEU A 717 -1.60 -30.05 -4.02
N HIS A 718 -1.91 -31.01 -4.88
CA HIS A 718 -2.44 -32.33 -4.43
C HIS A 718 -1.42 -33.07 -3.54
N ALA A 719 -0.13 -32.98 -3.87
CA ALA A 719 0.91 -33.56 -3.02
C ALA A 719 1.00 -32.84 -1.66
N PHE A 720 0.80 -31.52 -1.62
CA PHE A 720 0.73 -30.75 -0.39
C PHE A 720 -0.47 -31.17 0.48
N TRP A 721 -1.66 -31.29 -0.10
CA TRP A 721 -2.86 -31.73 0.61
C TRP A 721 -2.67 -33.13 1.21
N LYS A 722 -2.21 -34.09 0.39
CA LYS A 722 -1.96 -35.47 0.84
C LYS A 722 -0.97 -35.53 2.00
N ARG A 723 0.08 -34.73 1.95
CA ARG A 723 1.11 -34.67 3.02
C ARG A 723 0.57 -34.14 4.33
N ASN A 724 -0.39 -33.22 4.28
CA ASN A 724 -0.92 -32.51 5.43
C ASN A 724 -2.34 -32.94 5.85
N GLU A 725 -2.90 -33.99 5.22
CA GLU A 725 -4.27 -34.47 5.44
C GLU A 725 -4.64 -34.64 6.92
N SER A 726 -3.72 -35.16 7.73
CA SER A 726 -3.95 -35.40 9.17
C SER A 726 -3.95 -34.14 10.04
N LYS A 727 -3.45 -33.00 9.53
CA LYS A 727 -3.29 -31.74 10.28
C LYS A 727 -4.20 -30.63 9.78
N SER A 728 -4.54 -30.63 8.49
CA SER A 728 -5.25 -29.54 7.83
C SER A 728 -6.65 -29.28 8.40
N GLU A 729 -7.42 -30.34 8.67
CA GLU A 729 -8.77 -30.19 9.23
C GLU A 729 -8.76 -29.54 10.63
N ALA A 730 -7.83 -29.97 11.49
CA ALA A 730 -7.67 -29.40 12.82
C ALA A 730 -7.22 -27.93 12.76
N ALA A 731 -6.29 -27.59 11.85
CA ALA A 731 -5.82 -26.22 11.66
C ALA A 731 -6.94 -25.29 11.15
N LEU A 732 -7.74 -25.74 10.19
CA LEU A 732 -8.88 -24.94 9.68
C LEU A 732 -9.97 -24.77 10.74
N LYS A 733 -10.22 -25.79 11.57
CA LYS A 733 -11.16 -25.69 12.70
C LYS A 733 -10.67 -24.66 13.71
N GLN A 734 -9.41 -24.70 14.11
CA GLN A 734 -8.79 -23.73 15.01
C GLN A 734 -8.87 -22.31 14.44
N LEU A 735 -8.57 -22.13 13.17
CA LEU A 735 -8.70 -20.83 12.49
C LEU A 735 -10.11 -20.25 12.57
N LYS A 736 -11.14 -21.09 12.36
CA LYS A 736 -12.54 -20.67 12.50
C LYS A 736 -12.90 -20.32 13.96
N GLU A 737 -12.42 -21.08 14.93
CA GLU A 737 -12.63 -20.80 16.35
C GLU A 737 -12.00 -19.47 16.77
N VAL A 738 -10.77 -19.18 16.34
CA VAL A 738 -10.09 -17.89 16.55
C VAL A 738 -10.89 -16.73 15.94
N ALA A 739 -11.47 -16.91 14.74
CA ALA A 739 -12.31 -15.91 14.10
C ALA A 739 -13.60 -15.62 14.89
N ILE A 740 -14.28 -16.68 15.35
CA ILE A 740 -15.53 -16.58 16.12
C ILE A 740 -15.28 -15.92 17.49
N ASN A 741 -14.16 -16.25 18.13
CA ASN A 741 -13.76 -15.68 19.42
C ASN A 741 -13.22 -14.26 19.31
N ASN A 742 -13.13 -13.71 18.09
CA ASN A 742 -12.58 -12.38 17.81
C ASN A 742 -11.12 -12.19 18.28
N GLU A 743 -10.34 -13.27 18.25
CA GLU A 743 -8.90 -13.27 18.54
C GLU A 743 -8.09 -12.83 17.32
N ASN A 744 -6.74 -12.78 17.43
CA ASN A 744 -5.88 -12.36 16.34
C ASN A 744 -5.75 -13.44 15.25
N LEU A 745 -6.48 -13.25 14.14
CA LEU A 745 -6.49 -14.18 13.01
C LEU A 745 -5.13 -14.31 12.31
N PHE A 746 -4.36 -13.23 12.24
CA PHE A 746 -3.06 -13.29 11.56
C PHE A 746 -2.04 -14.14 12.33
N ALA A 747 -2.08 -14.08 13.65
CA ALA A 747 -1.26 -14.96 14.49
C ALA A 747 -1.56 -16.44 14.23
N GLU A 748 -2.85 -16.80 14.09
CA GLU A 748 -3.27 -18.16 13.74
C GLU A 748 -2.94 -18.51 12.28
N LEU A 749 -3.07 -17.58 11.35
CA LEU A 749 -2.68 -17.80 9.94
C LEU A 749 -1.20 -18.16 9.81
N MET A 750 -0.31 -17.60 10.62
CA MET A 750 1.11 -17.95 10.63
C MET A 750 1.36 -19.44 10.90
N GLU A 751 0.48 -20.10 11.63
CA GLU A 751 0.52 -21.54 11.89
C GLU A 751 -0.28 -22.34 10.85
N THR A 752 -1.49 -21.89 10.51
CA THR A 752 -2.39 -22.58 9.57
C THR A 752 -1.78 -22.76 8.18
N VAL A 753 -1.06 -21.75 7.66
CA VAL A 753 -0.43 -21.80 6.33
C VAL A 753 0.65 -22.87 6.18
N LYS A 754 1.15 -23.42 7.26
CA LYS A 754 2.11 -24.54 7.21
C LYS A 754 1.46 -25.83 6.72
N TYR A 755 0.14 -25.97 6.87
CA TYR A 755 -0.61 -27.21 6.62
C TYR A 755 -1.75 -27.06 5.64
N CYS A 756 -2.21 -25.84 5.36
CA CYS A 756 -3.38 -25.57 4.54
C CYS A 756 -3.01 -24.72 3.33
N SER A 757 -3.66 -24.99 2.18
CA SER A 757 -3.53 -24.19 0.97
C SER A 757 -4.34 -22.91 1.05
N LEU A 758 -4.06 -21.99 0.13
CA LEU A 758 -4.74 -20.70 0.00
C LEU A 758 -6.26 -20.87 -0.10
N GLY A 759 -6.73 -21.74 -1.02
CA GLY A 759 -8.16 -22.01 -1.21
C GLY A 759 -8.81 -22.62 0.02
N GLN A 760 -8.19 -23.60 0.67
CA GLN A 760 -8.71 -24.19 1.92
C GLN A 760 -8.92 -23.14 3.00
N ILE A 761 -7.94 -22.24 3.19
CA ILE A 761 -8.02 -21.16 4.19
C ILE A 761 -9.11 -20.16 3.80
N THR A 762 -9.16 -19.73 2.55
CA THR A 762 -10.14 -18.77 2.05
C THR A 762 -11.58 -19.29 2.24
N HIS A 763 -11.84 -20.53 1.87
CA HIS A 763 -13.17 -21.15 2.02
C HIS A 763 -13.56 -21.31 3.50
N ALA A 764 -12.64 -21.70 4.37
CA ALA A 764 -12.90 -21.74 5.81
C ALA A 764 -13.24 -20.37 6.39
N LEU A 765 -12.56 -19.30 5.92
CA LEU A 765 -12.83 -17.94 6.35
C LEU A 765 -14.15 -17.39 5.78
N TYR A 766 -14.63 -17.87 4.61
CA TYR A 766 -15.95 -17.51 4.11
C TYR A 766 -17.08 -17.95 5.05
N GLU A 767 -16.92 -19.08 5.72
CA GLU A 767 -17.92 -19.60 6.65
C GLU A 767 -18.11 -18.71 7.89
N VAL A 768 -17.06 -18.00 8.32
CA VAL A 768 -17.04 -17.20 9.56
C VAL A 768 -16.99 -15.69 9.34
N GLY A 769 -16.52 -15.23 8.18
CA GLY A 769 -16.35 -13.81 7.85
C GLY A 769 -17.23 -13.31 6.71
N GLY A 770 -17.86 -14.24 6.00
CA GLY A 770 -18.72 -13.96 4.84
C GLY A 770 -17.95 -13.70 3.55
N GLN A 771 -18.43 -14.31 2.49
CA GLN A 771 -17.98 -14.00 1.14
C GLN A 771 -18.53 -12.64 0.71
N TYR A 772 -17.68 -11.82 0.08
CA TYR A 772 -18.13 -10.54 -0.47
C TYR A 772 -19.22 -10.74 -1.51
N ARG A 773 -20.30 -10.00 -1.37
CA ARG A 773 -21.36 -9.87 -2.36
C ARG A 773 -21.62 -8.40 -2.60
N ARG A 774 -21.49 -8.00 -3.84
CA ARG A 774 -21.75 -6.63 -4.25
C ARG A 774 -23.20 -6.25 -3.94
N SER A 775 -23.40 -5.13 -3.27
CA SER A 775 -24.73 -4.48 -3.24
C SER A 775 -25.04 -4.00 -4.66
N MET A 776 -26.07 -4.58 -5.28
CA MET A 776 -26.55 -4.15 -6.60
C MET A 776 -27.64 -3.12 -6.43
#